data_951eb65c5c0d07a9118e37a3af926ec8
#
_entry.id   951eb65c5c0d07a9118e37a3af926ec8
#
_cell.length_a   1.000
_cell.length_b   1.000
_cell.length_c   1.000
_cell.angle_alpha   90.00
_cell.angle_beta   90.00
_cell.angle_gamma   90.00
#
_symmetry.space_group_name_H-M   'P 1'
#
loop_
_entity.id
_entity.type
_entity.pdbx_description
1 polymer ?
#
loop_
_entity_poly.entity_id
_entity_poly.type
_entity_poly.pdbx_seq_one_letter_code
_entity_poly.pdbx_strand_id
1 'polypeptide(L)'
;MCIRDSSGSSIKLLGAYNDFRITAIGASLIKPRWTLTVPEAVERSGALSICDNAETALFFISRGSGENKDNRPIKGEYYLTDEEKAALSEAAAKYKNLIIILNTGYPIEMGFIRGLGASAVIWTGFSGQRGSESLIDILCGKVNPSGRLADTWPIDYYDSPSAKNFINLDDNSPIYSDDGKRFGASVYYEEQEFVGYRYFDSFKKDAAYYFGRGLSYSDFSVRSSASFESGILRVSAEVTNNSDVPGKDSVLVYVKAPRGNEPRPEKLFCGFEKTALLKKGERQTLTIDIPQKDFSHYDKNIHAFILSKGQYDVMVGGEADKIKTICSFVLEDDVVCEKTVSVCREAEKITGVDENGNVRTDKTKITEAKKAIAVHAEYTSPSYNALPRYSGSPITLSDVKEDLTKLDDFVSQFSLRELADFTVCNGSCWNPGKSGAAGKLASSKRLDVPTLYMSDGNCCVNLNRPTTGFPSSNLLAGTFNKSLAYKVGKVLADESKENGISINLGPGGNLHRNILCGRHPEYYSEDPILTGTLMAYQARGLEENGVIATYKHLIANNMEFERKSAHGIIDENTLRDLYLRVFDKAFSLYKPGCVMTSYNPVNGIYPCENSALLNDLLRDEWGFDGFVMTDWGSYDTADSIRSVCAGTNLLTPGSKKHFRMILKAVKRNEISKAALQHSVKQIMKVLVRCI
;
A
#
# COMPACT_ATOMS: atom_id res chain seq x y z
N MET A 1 -1.31 26.30 -14.69
CA MET A 1 -0.69 27.45 -15.35
C MET A 1 0.73 27.05 -15.76
N CYS A 2 1.03 27.08 -17.05
CA CYS A 2 2.37 26.82 -17.54
C CYS A 2 3.06 28.18 -17.68
N ILE A 3 4.33 28.30 -17.27
CA ILE A 3 5.15 29.52 -17.47
C ILE A 3 5.68 29.54 -18.94
N ARG A 4 4.88 29.03 -19.87
CA ARG A 4 5.29 28.57 -21.20
C ARG A 4 5.60 29.70 -22.19
N ASP A 5 5.09 30.93 -21.98
CA ASP A 5 5.03 31.94 -23.05
C ASP A 5 6.16 32.94 -23.05
N SER A 6 7.22 32.73 -22.26
CA SER A 6 8.39 33.61 -22.27
C SER A 6 9.69 32.81 -22.09
N SER A 7 10.44 32.62 -23.16
CA SER A 7 11.86 32.26 -23.04
C SER A 7 12.55 33.28 -22.13
N GLY A 8 13.09 32.85 -21.00
CA GLY A 8 13.73 33.73 -20.03
C GLY A 8 12.83 34.21 -18.88
N SER A 9 11.72 33.54 -18.58
CA SER A 9 10.89 33.87 -17.41
C SER A 9 11.68 33.77 -16.11
N SER A 10 11.56 34.79 -15.27
CA SER A 10 12.17 34.78 -13.93
C SER A 10 11.19 34.33 -12.86
N ILE A 11 11.70 33.63 -11.86
CA ILE A 11 10.95 33.16 -10.69
C ILE A 11 11.65 33.55 -9.40
N LYS A 12 10.88 33.76 -8.35
CA LYS A 12 11.39 33.88 -6.98
C LYS A 12 11.12 32.56 -6.21
N LEU A 13 12.13 32.01 -5.57
CA LEU A 13 12.00 30.87 -4.67
C LEU A 13 11.75 31.35 -3.24
N LEU A 14 10.73 30.79 -2.57
CA LEU A 14 10.31 31.12 -1.22
C LEU A 14 10.05 29.84 -0.41
N GLY A 15 10.04 29.97 0.91
CA GLY A 15 9.76 28.86 1.83
C GLY A 15 10.87 27.79 1.86
N ALA A 16 10.49 26.54 1.97
CA ALA A 16 11.39 25.42 2.25
C ALA A 16 12.04 24.80 1.01
N TYR A 17 12.35 25.57 -0.04
CA TYR A 17 12.92 25.05 -1.30
C TYR A 17 14.30 24.38 -1.12
N ASN A 18 15.07 24.74 -0.08
CA ASN A 18 16.33 24.09 0.26
C ASN A 18 16.14 22.76 1.00
N ASP A 19 14.93 22.49 1.54
CA ASP A 19 14.54 21.20 2.18
C ASP A 19 13.61 20.40 1.24
N PHE A 20 13.88 20.43 -0.06
CA PHE A 20 13.11 19.65 -1.02
C PHE A 20 13.39 18.16 -0.84
N ARG A 21 12.41 17.43 -0.31
CA ARG A 21 12.54 16.02 0.07
C ARG A 21 12.19 15.11 -1.10
N ILE A 22 13.07 14.19 -1.38
CA ILE A 22 12.92 13.21 -2.47
C ILE A 22 12.51 11.83 -1.94
N THR A 23 12.50 11.62 -0.62
CA THR A 23 12.39 10.31 0.03
C THR A 23 11.63 10.37 1.34
N ALA A 24 10.97 9.25 1.69
CA ALA A 24 10.48 8.98 3.03
C ALA A 24 11.59 8.46 3.96
N ILE A 25 11.25 8.23 5.24
CA ILE A 25 12.13 7.64 6.26
C ILE A 25 11.83 6.13 6.37
N GLY A 26 12.80 5.33 6.82
CA GLY A 26 12.62 3.89 7.07
C GLY A 26 12.79 3.02 5.84
N ALA A 27 11.88 2.05 5.64
CA ALA A 27 11.96 1.07 4.55
C ALA A 27 11.93 1.70 3.14
N SER A 28 11.36 2.89 3.01
CA SER A 28 11.29 3.65 1.74
C SER A 28 12.38 4.73 1.63
N LEU A 29 13.44 4.66 2.46
CA LEU A 29 14.56 5.60 2.38
C LEU A 29 15.37 5.37 1.10
N ILE A 30 15.50 6.42 0.30
CA ILE A 30 16.30 6.43 -0.92
C ILE A 30 17.69 7.03 -0.65
N LYS A 31 18.73 6.38 -1.14
CA LYS A 31 20.09 6.92 -1.24
C LYS A 31 20.43 7.05 -2.72
N PRO A 32 20.06 8.16 -3.38
CA PRO A 32 20.18 8.26 -4.83
C PRO A 32 21.63 8.36 -5.26
N ARG A 33 21.90 7.91 -6.50
CA ARG A 33 23.24 8.05 -7.13
C ARG A 33 23.58 9.52 -7.35
N TRP A 34 22.58 10.34 -7.56
CA TRP A 34 22.67 11.81 -7.69
C TRP A 34 21.28 12.42 -7.51
N THR A 35 21.24 13.69 -7.18
CA THR A 35 20.04 14.51 -7.16
C THR A 35 20.43 15.97 -7.40
N LEU A 36 19.51 16.79 -7.85
CA LEU A 36 19.69 18.23 -7.95
C LEU A 36 18.86 18.93 -6.89
N THR A 37 19.39 19.99 -6.34
CA THR A 37 18.60 20.97 -5.59
C THR A 37 17.63 21.71 -6.53
N VAL A 38 16.63 22.37 -5.99
CA VAL A 38 15.69 23.16 -6.82
C VAL A 38 16.43 24.27 -7.60
N PRO A 39 17.34 25.05 -7.00
CA PRO A 39 18.12 26.05 -7.76
C PRO A 39 18.95 25.44 -8.90
N GLU A 40 19.65 24.32 -8.66
CA GLU A 40 20.42 23.64 -9.72
C GLU A 40 19.53 23.11 -10.87
N ALA A 41 18.32 22.63 -10.54
CA ALA A 41 17.35 22.19 -11.54
C ALA A 41 16.83 23.38 -12.39
N VAL A 42 16.63 24.54 -11.77
CA VAL A 42 16.28 25.79 -12.47
C VAL A 42 17.39 26.19 -13.45
N GLU A 43 18.63 26.28 -12.97
CA GLU A 43 19.80 26.62 -13.77
C GLU A 43 19.97 25.65 -14.95
N ARG A 44 19.93 24.34 -14.67
CA ARG A 44 20.08 23.29 -15.69
C ARG A 44 18.97 23.32 -16.75
N SER A 45 17.79 23.79 -16.42
CA SER A 45 16.66 23.85 -17.34
C SER A 45 16.92 24.79 -18.51
N GLY A 46 17.70 25.86 -18.29
CA GLY A 46 17.94 26.96 -19.23
C GLY A 46 16.70 27.75 -19.62
N ALA A 47 15.54 27.43 -19.07
CA ALA A 47 14.25 28.01 -19.41
C ALA A 47 13.76 29.03 -18.37
N LEU A 48 14.23 28.91 -17.12
CA LEU A 48 13.88 29.80 -16.01
C LEU A 48 15.15 30.40 -15.40
N SER A 49 15.00 31.57 -14.77
CA SER A 49 16.06 32.22 -13.99
C SER A 49 15.53 32.62 -12.61
N ILE A 50 16.37 32.55 -11.58
CA ILE A 50 16.00 33.00 -10.24
C ILE A 50 16.29 34.50 -10.14
N CYS A 51 15.29 35.28 -9.74
CA CYS A 51 15.39 36.75 -9.67
C CYS A 51 14.51 37.27 -8.52
N ASP A 52 15.03 38.26 -7.79
CA ASP A 52 14.30 38.87 -6.66
C ASP A 52 13.10 39.72 -7.10
N ASN A 53 13.16 40.27 -8.32
CA ASN A 53 12.10 41.10 -8.90
C ASN A 53 11.18 40.34 -9.84
N ALA A 54 11.09 39.00 -9.72
CA ALA A 54 10.20 38.19 -10.53
C ALA A 54 8.72 38.46 -10.21
N GLU A 55 7.85 38.42 -11.23
CA GLU A 55 6.39 38.50 -11.04
C GLU A 55 5.80 37.19 -10.51
N THR A 56 6.52 36.08 -10.69
CA THR A 56 6.07 34.72 -10.27
C THR A 56 6.91 34.22 -9.10
N ALA A 57 6.24 33.79 -8.04
CA ALA A 57 6.89 33.14 -6.90
C ALA A 57 6.51 31.67 -6.81
N LEU A 58 7.48 30.82 -6.50
CA LEU A 58 7.30 29.42 -6.10
C LEU A 58 7.48 29.33 -4.59
N PHE A 59 6.42 29.04 -3.85
CA PHE A 59 6.47 28.88 -2.40
C PHE A 59 6.44 27.42 -2.02
N PHE A 60 7.50 26.95 -1.38
CA PHE A 60 7.68 25.55 -1.01
C PHE A 60 7.28 25.29 0.46
N ILE A 61 6.44 24.28 0.64
CA ILE A 61 6.11 23.69 1.97
C ILE A 61 6.61 22.26 1.96
N SER A 62 7.54 21.93 2.89
CA SER A 62 8.14 20.61 2.97
C SER A 62 7.81 19.94 4.31
N ARG A 63 7.44 18.65 4.29
CA ARG A 63 7.16 17.84 5.49
C ARG A 63 7.77 16.47 5.33
N GLY A 64 8.44 15.99 6.40
CA GLY A 64 8.92 14.61 6.45
C GLY A 64 7.83 13.63 6.87
N SER A 65 7.94 12.38 6.42
CA SER A 65 7.07 11.27 6.82
C SER A 65 7.80 9.95 6.60
N GLY A 66 7.40 8.90 7.31
CA GLY A 66 7.98 7.57 7.11
C GLY A 66 7.73 6.64 8.29
N GLU A 67 8.43 5.54 8.27
CA GLU A 67 8.32 4.44 9.22
C GLU A 67 8.72 4.85 10.65
N ASN A 68 8.12 4.22 11.64
CA ASN A 68 8.29 4.37 13.08
C ASN A 68 7.65 5.62 13.73
N LYS A 69 7.03 6.49 12.98
CA LYS A 69 6.38 7.68 13.54
C LYS A 69 5.21 8.12 12.67
N ASP A 70 4.03 8.23 13.27
CA ASP A 70 2.90 8.92 12.65
C ASP A 70 3.06 10.43 12.72
N ASN A 71 2.48 11.14 11.76
CA ASN A 71 2.38 12.59 11.77
C ASN A 71 1.27 13.01 12.76
N ARG A 72 1.31 14.27 13.21
CA ARG A 72 0.38 14.79 14.21
C ARG A 72 -0.44 15.96 13.67
N PRO A 73 -1.67 16.18 14.16
CA PRO A 73 -2.48 17.33 13.76
C PRO A 73 -2.03 18.59 14.53
N ILE A 74 -0.78 18.98 14.37
CA ILE A 74 -0.17 20.16 15.01
C ILE A 74 0.52 21.05 13.97
N LYS A 75 0.84 22.30 14.37
CA LYS A 75 1.59 23.25 13.56
C LYS A 75 2.98 22.70 13.21
N GLY A 76 3.39 22.82 11.94
CA GLY A 76 4.66 22.32 11.41
C GLY A 76 4.65 20.84 10.99
N GLU A 77 3.57 20.10 11.31
CA GLU A 77 3.31 18.76 10.76
C GLU A 77 2.10 18.83 9.81
N TYR A 78 0.87 18.61 10.30
CA TYR A 78 -0.32 18.75 9.45
C TYR A 78 -0.69 20.21 9.21
N TYR A 79 -0.78 21.01 10.28
CA TYR A 79 -1.11 22.44 10.17
C TYR A 79 0.11 23.27 9.79
N LEU A 80 -0.14 24.34 9.05
CA LEU A 80 0.86 25.36 8.76
C LEU A 80 1.26 26.09 10.04
N THR A 81 2.53 26.49 10.15
CA THR A 81 2.97 27.37 11.24
C THR A 81 2.46 28.81 11.02
N ASP A 82 2.49 29.63 12.07
CA ASP A 82 2.07 31.03 11.94
C ASP A 82 3.00 31.80 11.00
N GLU A 83 4.28 31.47 11.01
CA GLU A 83 5.29 32.06 10.13
C GLU A 83 5.03 31.65 8.66
N GLU A 84 4.67 30.38 8.40
CA GLU A 84 4.31 29.94 7.06
C GLU A 84 3.03 30.65 6.57
N LYS A 85 2.02 30.81 7.41
CA LYS A 85 0.78 31.54 7.08
C LYS A 85 1.05 33.01 6.77
N ALA A 86 1.88 33.67 7.58
CA ALA A 86 2.28 35.05 7.36
C ALA A 86 3.06 35.22 6.05
N ALA A 87 4.07 34.37 5.81
CA ALA A 87 4.88 34.42 4.60
C ALA A 87 4.07 34.10 3.31
N LEU A 88 3.13 33.15 3.39
CA LEU A 88 2.20 32.85 2.28
C LEU A 88 1.27 34.03 2.01
N SER A 89 0.74 34.71 3.03
CA SER A 89 -0.11 35.90 2.87
C SER A 89 0.67 37.06 2.25
N GLU A 90 1.90 37.29 2.69
CA GLU A 90 2.79 38.30 2.09
C GLU A 90 3.07 37.98 0.61
N ALA A 91 3.41 36.71 0.34
CA ALA A 91 3.67 36.27 -1.03
C ALA A 91 2.44 36.45 -1.94
N ALA A 92 1.24 36.10 -1.45
CA ALA A 92 0.00 36.27 -2.20
C ALA A 92 -0.32 37.74 -2.50
N ALA A 93 0.00 38.66 -1.59
CA ALA A 93 -0.18 40.09 -1.78
C ALA A 93 0.88 40.71 -2.73
N LYS A 94 2.10 40.16 -2.71
CA LYS A 94 3.24 40.77 -3.42
C LYS A 94 3.39 40.30 -4.87
N TYR A 95 3.18 39.00 -5.12
CA TYR A 95 3.48 38.42 -6.42
C TYR A 95 2.22 38.25 -7.26
N LYS A 96 2.32 38.62 -8.55
CA LYS A 96 1.21 38.46 -9.48
C LYS A 96 0.78 37.01 -9.66
N ASN A 97 1.76 36.11 -9.68
CA ASN A 97 1.53 34.67 -9.75
C ASN A 97 2.18 33.97 -8.55
N LEU A 98 1.38 33.40 -7.69
CA LEU A 98 1.86 32.56 -6.61
C LEU A 98 1.57 31.08 -6.94
N ILE A 99 2.60 30.26 -7.01
CA ILE A 99 2.52 28.82 -7.19
C ILE A 99 3.00 28.17 -5.90
N ILE A 100 2.13 27.41 -5.25
CA ILE A 100 2.46 26.71 -3.99
C ILE A 100 2.88 25.28 -4.32
N ILE A 101 4.06 24.89 -3.84
CA ILE A 101 4.64 23.57 -4.03
C ILE A 101 4.54 22.79 -2.70
N LEU A 102 3.73 21.73 -2.70
CA LEU A 102 3.56 20.86 -1.55
C LEU A 102 4.49 19.64 -1.69
N ASN A 103 5.62 19.68 -1.01
CA ASN A 103 6.60 18.58 -0.96
C ASN A 103 6.39 17.78 0.32
N THR A 104 5.29 17.02 0.34
CA THR A 104 4.82 16.27 1.51
C THR A 104 4.45 14.85 1.11
N GLY A 105 4.73 13.87 1.98
CA GLY A 105 4.36 12.47 1.75
C GLY A 105 2.87 12.17 2.02
N TYR A 106 2.11 13.14 2.52
CA TYR A 106 0.71 13.01 2.96
C TYR A 106 -0.02 14.35 2.80
N PRO A 107 -1.36 14.36 2.82
CA PRO A 107 -2.18 15.59 2.83
C PRO A 107 -1.88 16.48 4.04
N ILE A 108 -1.82 17.81 3.81
CA ILE A 108 -1.67 18.81 4.88
C ILE A 108 -2.87 19.78 4.87
N GLU A 109 -2.91 20.72 5.82
CA GLU A 109 -3.94 21.75 5.94
C GLU A 109 -4.18 22.49 4.62
N MET A 110 -5.38 22.36 4.05
CA MET A 110 -5.76 23.01 2.80
C MET A 110 -6.71 24.19 2.97
N GLY A 111 -7.36 24.30 4.13
CA GLY A 111 -8.33 25.36 4.38
C GLY A 111 -7.75 26.76 4.20
N PHE A 112 -6.57 27.00 4.77
CA PHE A 112 -5.85 28.26 4.62
C PHE A 112 -5.34 28.49 3.18
N ILE A 113 -4.71 27.46 2.57
CA ILE A 113 -4.11 27.54 1.23
C ILE A 113 -5.17 27.90 0.15
N ARG A 114 -6.36 27.30 0.24
CA ARG A 114 -7.46 27.58 -0.71
C ARG A 114 -7.94 29.03 -0.66
N GLY A 115 -7.89 29.67 0.52
CA GLY A 115 -8.28 31.07 0.72
C GLY A 115 -7.30 32.10 0.15
N LEU A 116 -6.07 31.70 -0.19
CA LEU A 116 -5.03 32.63 -0.62
C LEU A 116 -5.17 33.11 -2.08
N GLY A 117 -5.99 32.48 -2.91
CA GLY A 117 -6.09 32.82 -4.33
C GLY A 117 -4.82 32.48 -5.13
N ALA A 118 -4.05 31.48 -4.71
CA ALA A 118 -2.86 31.05 -5.42
C ALA A 118 -3.17 30.66 -6.88
N SER A 119 -2.27 31.00 -7.81
CA SER A 119 -2.41 30.72 -9.24
C SER A 119 -2.40 29.20 -9.53
N ALA A 120 -1.66 28.43 -8.74
CA ALA A 120 -1.63 26.98 -8.79
C ALA A 120 -1.14 26.38 -7.46
N VAL A 121 -1.54 25.13 -7.20
CA VAL A 121 -0.98 24.29 -6.16
C VAL A 121 -0.47 23.01 -6.82
N ILE A 122 0.78 22.63 -6.57
CA ILE A 122 1.42 21.43 -7.11
C ILE A 122 1.86 20.56 -5.95
N TRP A 123 1.29 19.36 -5.88
CA TRP A 123 1.79 18.34 -4.96
C TRP A 123 2.87 17.52 -5.66
N THR A 124 4.09 17.55 -5.13
CA THR A 124 5.23 16.79 -5.65
C THR A 124 5.46 15.47 -4.94
N GLY A 125 4.84 15.27 -3.79
CA GLY A 125 5.12 14.10 -2.97
C GLY A 125 6.61 13.96 -2.68
N PHE A 126 7.08 12.72 -2.45
CA PHE A 126 8.49 12.38 -2.48
C PHE A 126 8.84 11.83 -3.86
N SER A 127 9.38 12.67 -4.69
CA SER A 127 9.42 12.48 -6.15
C SER A 127 10.67 11.74 -6.67
N GLY A 128 11.47 11.16 -5.76
CA GLY A 128 12.64 10.38 -6.14
C GLY A 128 13.80 11.26 -6.62
N GLN A 129 14.84 10.62 -7.17
CA GLN A 129 16.11 11.30 -7.49
C GLN A 129 16.00 12.42 -8.55
N ARG A 130 14.97 12.39 -9.42
CA ARG A 130 14.73 13.42 -10.45
C ARG A 130 13.60 14.38 -10.11
N GLY A 131 13.20 14.46 -8.84
CA GLY A 131 12.02 15.22 -8.43
C GLY A 131 12.07 16.70 -8.78
N SER A 132 13.17 17.38 -8.46
CA SER A 132 13.36 18.80 -8.76
C SER A 132 13.36 19.08 -10.26
N GLU A 133 14.04 18.26 -11.07
CA GLU A 133 14.04 18.39 -12.53
C GLU A 133 12.62 18.22 -13.11
N SER A 134 11.90 17.19 -12.64
CA SER A 134 10.54 16.92 -13.10
C SER A 134 9.58 18.06 -12.78
N LEU A 135 9.72 18.68 -11.60
CA LEU A 135 8.95 19.87 -11.24
C LEU A 135 9.21 21.02 -12.21
N ILE A 136 10.48 21.31 -12.50
CA ILE A 136 10.84 22.39 -13.41
C ILE A 136 10.39 22.09 -14.85
N ASP A 137 10.51 20.85 -15.32
CA ASP A 137 10.02 20.45 -16.65
C ASP A 137 8.49 20.64 -16.80
N ILE A 138 7.72 20.39 -15.73
CA ILE A 138 6.28 20.69 -15.69
C ILE A 138 6.06 22.21 -15.75
N LEU A 139 6.73 22.99 -14.91
CA LEU A 139 6.57 24.45 -14.86
C LEU A 139 6.92 25.12 -16.20
N CYS A 140 7.94 24.61 -16.89
CA CYS A 140 8.33 25.08 -18.23
C CYS A 140 7.46 24.56 -19.38
N GLY A 141 6.49 23.67 -19.10
CA GLY A 141 5.66 23.05 -20.11
C GLY A 141 6.37 22.03 -21.00
N LYS A 142 7.59 21.59 -20.66
CA LYS A 142 8.28 20.49 -21.36
C LYS A 142 7.55 19.17 -21.15
N VAL A 143 6.92 19.01 -19.99
CA VAL A 143 6.11 17.86 -19.63
C VAL A 143 4.70 18.33 -19.29
N ASN A 144 3.70 17.75 -19.93
CA ASN A 144 2.30 17.96 -19.57
C ASN A 144 1.91 17.06 -18.40
N PRO A 145 1.48 17.61 -17.24
CA PRO A 145 1.05 16.82 -16.10
C PRO A 145 -0.20 16.00 -16.46
N SER A 146 -0.23 14.76 -16.00
CA SER A 146 -1.36 13.84 -16.15
C SER A 146 -1.61 13.01 -14.88
N GLY A 147 -1.00 13.40 -13.78
CA GLY A 147 -1.21 12.81 -12.46
C GLY A 147 -2.55 13.26 -11.89
N ARG A 148 -3.12 12.39 -11.04
CA ARG A 148 -4.35 12.62 -10.30
C ARG A 148 -4.13 12.22 -8.85
N LEU A 149 -4.83 12.84 -7.90
CA LEU A 149 -4.74 12.46 -6.49
C LEU A 149 -5.29 11.04 -6.31
N ALA A 150 -4.53 10.22 -5.62
CA ALA A 150 -4.93 8.86 -5.22
C ALA A 150 -5.65 8.83 -3.87
N ASP A 151 -5.86 10.01 -3.27
CA ASP A 151 -6.49 10.22 -1.98
C ASP A 151 -7.38 11.45 -2.01
N THR A 152 -8.43 11.44 -1.15
CA THR A 152 -9.22 12.63 -0.86
C THR A 152 -8.49 13.48 0.17
N TRP A 153 -8.35 14.77 -0.09
CA TRP A 153 -7.71 15.73 0.80
C TRP A 153 -8.78 16.52 1.55
N PRO A 154 -8.90 16.37 2.87
CA PRO A 154 -9.86 17.13 3.66
C PRO A 154 -9.51 18.61 3.73
N ILE A 155 -10.46 19.46 4.07
CA ILE A 155 -10.23 20.89 4.34
C ILE A 155 -9.47 21.02 5.67
N ASP A 156 -9.91 20.30 6.69
CA ASP A 156 -9.29 20.17 8.01
C ASP A 156 -9.11 18.69 8.37
N TYR A 157 -8.16 18.38 9.23
CA TYR A 157 -7.89 17.00 9.68
C TYR A 157 -9.14 16.34 10.27
N TYR A 158 -9.89 17.09 11.09
CA TYR A 158 -11.05 16.56 11.79
C TYR A 158 -12.29 16.34 10.91
N ASP A 159 -12.22 16.72 9.64
CA ASP A 159 -13.21 16.32 8.63
C ASP A 159 -13.05 14.85 8.23
N SER A 160 -11.89 14.23 8.51
CA SER A 160 -11.63 12.82 8.23
C SER A 160 -12.35 11.91 9.21
N PRO A 161 -13.02 10.83 8.76
CA PRO A 161 -13.81 9.96 9.64
C PRO A 161 -12.97 9.27 10.72
N SER A 162 -11.74 8.91 10.40
CA SER A 162 -10.81 8.26 11.32
C SER A 162 -10.06 9.21 12.28
N ALA A 163 -10.30 10.53 12.21
CA ALA A 163 -9.54 11.50 13.00
C ALA A 163 -9.71 11.31 14.52
N LYS A 164 -10.89 10.83 14.96
CA LYS A 164 -11.20 10.65 16.39
C LYS A 164 -10.69 9.31 16.95
N ASN A 165 -10.40 8.34 16.11
CA ASN A 165 -10.06 6.97 16.52
C ASN A 165 -8.74 6.47 15.89
N PHE A 166 -7.89 7.36 15.38
CA PHE A 166 -6.59 7.02 14.84
C PHE A 166 -5.51 6.99 15.92
N ILE A 167 -5.22 8.13 16.53
CA ILE A 167 -4.30 8.29 17.66
C ILE A 167 -5.01 9.09 18.72
N ASN A 168 -5.15 8.55 19.93
CA ASN A 168 -5.55 9.36 21.07
C ASN A 168 -4.28 9.96 21.68
N LEU A 169 -3.89 11.15 21.23
CA LEU A 169 -2.69 11.85 21.72
C LEU A 169 -2.81 12.28 23.18
N ASP A 170 -4.05 12.36 23.70
CA ASP A 170 -4.32 12.78 25.08
C ASP A 170 -4.25 11.61 26.08
N ASP A 171 -4.31 10.36 25.60
CA ASP A 171 -4.33 9.15 26.44
C ASP A 171 -3.20 8.19 26.06
N ASN A 172 -1.98 8.72 26.02
CA ASN A 172 -0.75 7.96 25.72
C ASN A 172 -0.27 7.07 26.88
N SER A 173 -1.11 6.80 27.87
CA SER A 173 -0.74 5.90 28.96
C SER A 173 -0.57 4.48 28.45
N PRO A 174 0.62 3.86 28.56
CA PRO A 174 0.79 2.48 28.19
C PRO A 174 -0.11 1.61 29.05
N ILE A 175 -0.82 0.68 28.40
CA ILE A 175 -1.71 -0.22 29.08
C ILE A 175 -0.94 -1.50 29.38
N TYR A 176 -0.95 -1.91 30.63
CA TYR A 176 -0.31 -3.13 31.09
C TYR A 176 -1.36 -4.19 31.39
N SER A 177 -1.08 -5.44 31.03
CA SER A 177 -1.83 -6.61 31.48
C SER A 177 -1.57 -6.90 32.97
N ASP A 178 -2.42 -7.72 33.57
CA ASP A 178 -2.25 -8.18 34.97
C ASP A 178 -0.93 -8.92 35.19
N ASP A 179 -0.29 -9.46 34.13
CA ASP A 179 1.05 -10.09 34.17
C ASP A 179 2.18 -9.10 33.89
N GLY A 180 1.89 -7.80 33.84
CA GLY A 180 2.87 -6.72 33.65
C GLY A 180 3.36 -6.54 32.21
N LYS A 181 2.78 -7.22 31.22
CA LYS A 181 3.10 -6.98 29.82
C LYS A 181 2.39 -5.73 29.32
N ARG A 182 3.12 -4.95 28.52
CA ARG A 182 2.56 -3.75 27.88
C ARG A 182 1.59 -4.18 26.79
N PHE A 183 0.32 -3.77 26.91
CA PHE A 183 -0.64 -3.83 25.83
C PHE A 183 -0.66 -2.50 25.09
N GLY A 184 -0.78 -2.56 23.77
CA GLY A 184 -1.06 -1.40 22.94
C GLY A 184 -2.52 -0.96 23.09
N ALA A 185 -2.78 0.27 22.62
CA ALA A 185 -4.14 0.79 22.55
C ALA A 185 -5.01 -0.07 21.62
N SER A 186 -6.29 -0.23 21.93
CA SER A 186 -7.27 -0.74 20.96
C SER A 186 -7.68 0.39 20.03
N VAL A 187 -7.62 0.14 18.74
CA VAL A 187 -7.99 1.08 17.67
C VAL A 187 -9.23 0.55 16.97
N TYR A 188 -10.36 1.17 17.22
CA TYR A 188 -11.64 0.78 16.63
C TYR A 188 -11.78 1.39 15.25
N TYR A 189 -12.08 0.56 14.24
CA TYR A 189 -12.33 1.00 12.86
C TYR A 189 -13.82 1.32 12.68
N GLU A 190 -14.30 2.29 13.48
CA GLU A 190 -15.71 2.64 13.55
C GLU A 190 -16.25 3.34 12.30
N GLU A 191 -15.34 3.93 11.51
CA GLU A 191 -15.68 4.48 10.19
C GLU A 191 -16.06 3.38 9.19
N GLN A 192 -15.76 2.13 9.49
CA GLN A 192 -16.08 0.97 8.66
C GLN A 192 -15.56 1.15 7.21
N GLU A 193 -16.39 0.96 6.20
CA GLU A 193 -16.03 1.13 4.79
C GLU A 193 -15.87 2.59 4.37
N PHE A 194 -16.26 3.54 5.23
CA PHE A 194 -16.29 4.96 4.90
C PHE A 194 -14.92 5.62 5.11
N VAL A 195 -13.96 5.26 4.25
CA VAL A 195 -12.62 5.83 4.20
C VAL A 195 -12.47 6.67 2.93
N GLY A 196 -11.83 7.84 3.03
CA GLY A 196 -11.56 8.72 1.90
C GLY A 196 -12.82 9.13 1.13
N TYR A 197 -12.80 9.06 -0.21
CA TYR A 197 -13.94 9.48 -1.05
C TYR A 197 -15.23 8.76 -0.68
N ARG A 198 -15.16 7.50 -0.19
CA ARG A 198 -16.34 6.75 0.24
C ARG A 198 -17.11 7.49 1.34
N TYR A 199 -16.39 8.10 2.28
CA TYR A 199 -16.99 8.92 3.33
C TYR A 199 -17.51 10.24 2.80
N PHE A 200 -16.66 11.02 2.13
CA PHE A 200 -17.01 12.37 1.69
C PHE A 200 -18.20 12.37 0.74
N ASP A 201 -18.27 11.42 -0.19
CA ASP A 201 -19.39 11.29 -1.13
C ASP A 201 -20.68 10.83 -0.45
N SER A 202 -20.59 9.82 0.43
CA SER A 202 -21.79 9.21 1.03
C SER A 202 -22.52 10.16 1.98
N PHE A 203 -21.74 10.98 2.70
CA PHE A 203 -22.29 11.93 3.68
C PHE A 203 -22.30 13.37 3.18
N LYS A 204 -22.05 13.60 1.89
CA LYS A 204 -22.06 14.92 1.24
C LYS A 204 -21.18 15.93 1.98
N LYS A 205 -19.99 15.48 2.42
CA LYS A 205 -19.01 16.34 3.08
C LYS A 205 -18.12 17.01 2.03
N ASP A 206 -17.78 18.28 2.28
CA ASP A 206 -16.85 19.00 1.42
C ASP A 206 -15.42 18.54 1.67
N ALA A 207 -14.66 18.35 0.58
CA ALA A 207 -13.24 18.11 0.61
C ALA A 207 -12.48 19.27 -0.05
N ALA A 208 -11.22 19.44 0.32
CA ALA A 208 -10.35 20.40 -0.37
C ALA A 208 -10.10 19.94 -1.79
N TYR A 209 -9.78 18.66 -1.96
CA TYR A 209 -9.64 18.00 -3.25
C TYR A 209 -10.14 16.56 -3.14
N TYR A 210 -10.92 16.13 -4.12
CA TYR A 210 -11.46 14.77 -4.16
C TYR A 210 -10.49 13.79 -4.84
N PHE A 211 -10.61 12.52 -4.50
CA PHE A 211 -9.95 11.41 -5.20
C PHE A 211 -10.10 11.56 -6.72
N GLY A 212 -9.02 11.36 -7.45
CA GLY A 212 -8.99 11.52 -8.90
C GLY A 212 -8.79 12.97 -9.38
N ARG A 213 -8.74 13.97 -8.48
CA ARG A 213 -8.44 15.35 -8.85
C ARG A 213 -7.08 15.47 -9.52
N GLY A 214 -7.04 16.10 -10.70
CA GLY A 214 -5.82 16.41 -11.41
C GLY A 214 -6.07 17.40 -12.53
N LEU A 215 -5.07 18.21 -12.84
CA LEU A 215 -5.11 19.19 -13.92
C LEU A 215 -4.07 18.83 -14.98
N SER A 216 -4.37 19.19 -16.22
CA SER A 216 -3.51 19.00 -17.38
C SER A 216 -3.41 20.31 -18.15
N TYR A 217 -2.39 20.48 -18.99
CA TYR A 217 -2.32 21.54 -19.98
C TYR A 217 -3.15 21.22 -21.24
N SER A 218 -3.70 19.99 -21.30
CA SER A 218 -4.57 19.54 -22.37
C SER A 218 -6.00 19.38 -21.87
N ASP A 219 -6.95 19.56 -22.76
CA ASP A 219 -8.35 19.26 -22.56
C ASP A 219 -8.73 18.00 -23.33
N PHE A 220 -9.46 17.10 -22.68
CA PHE A 220 -9.86 15.82 -23.24
C PHE A 220 -11.37 15.67 -23.23
N SER A 221 -11.93 15.09 -24.28
CA SER A 221 -13.31 14.61 -24.30
C SER A 221 -13.33 13.10 -24.22
N VAL A 222 -14.27 12.56 -23.43
CA VAL A 222 -14.47 11.13 -23.24
C VAL A 222 -15.87 10.74 -23.67
N ARG A 223 -15.97 9.77 -24.58
CA ARG A 223 -17.23 9.11 -24.96
C ARG A 223 -17.15 7.67 -24.47
N SER A 224 -18.08 7.25 -23.67
CA SER A 224 -18.04 5.92 -23.05
C SER A 224 -19.37 5.19 -23.15
N SER A 225 -19.27 3.88 -23.20
CA SER A 225 -20.39 2.92 -23.11
C SER A 225 -19.99 1.77 -22.21
N ALA A 226 -20.96 1.04 -21.68
CA ALA A 226 -20.69 -0.14 -20.88
C ALA A 226 -21.74 -1.22 -21.12
N SER A 227 -21.34 -2.48 -20.89
CA SER A 227 -22.24 -3.64 -20.82
C SER A 227 -21.83 -4.52 -19.63
N PHE A 228 -22.83 -5.19 -19.03
CA PHE A 228 -22.61 -6.17 -17.97
C PHE A 228 -23.11 -7.51 -18.44
N GLU A 229 -22.19 -8.47 -18.64
CA GLU A 229 -22.50 -9.80 -19.14
C GLU A 229 -21.58 -10.84 -18.51
N SER A 230 -22.12 -12.00 -18.14
CA SER A 230 -21.34 -13.14 -17.59
C SER A 230 -20.42 -12.76 -16.43
N GLY A 231 -20.86 -11.85 -15.55
CA GLY A 231 -20.11 -11.42 -14.39
C GLY A 231 -18.97 -10.42 -14.67
N ILE A 232 -18.88 -9.90 -15.89
CA ILE A 232 -17.89 -8.88 -16.29
C ILE A 232 -18.62 -7.61 -16.71
N LEU A 233 -18.30 -6.51 -16.05
CA LEU A 233 -18.64 -5.17 -16.50
C LEU A 233 -17.55 -4.67 -17.44
N ARG A 234 -17.87 -4.54 -18.73
CA ARG A 234 -16.96 -4.01 -19.74
C ARG A 234 -17.28 -2.57 -20.04
N VAL A 235 -16.33 -1.68 -19.81
CA VAL A 235 -16.41 -0.26 -20.15
C VAL A 235 -15.51 0.03 -21.33
N SER A 236 -16.07 0.64 -22.37
CA SER A 236 -15.32 1.17 -23.52
C SER A 236 -15.34 2.69 -23.48
N ALA A 237 -14.18 3.32 -23.52
CA ALA A 237 -14.04 4.79 -23.45
C ALA A 237 -13.13 5.30 -24.56
N GLU A 238 -13.68 6.04 -25.50
CA GLU A 238 -12.92 6.78 -26.51
C GLU A 238 -12.50 8.15 -25.94
N VAL A 239 -11.20 8.35 -25.77
CA VAL A 239 -10.60 9.59 -25.27
C VAL A 239 -9.99 10.35 -26.44
N THR A 240 -10.34 11.63 -26.61
CA THR A 240 -9.82 12.51 -27.65
C THR A 240 -9.11 13.71 -27.03
N ASN A 241 -7.89 14.03 -27.45
CA ASN A 241 -7.22 15.28 -27.07
C ASN A 241 -7.71 16.42 -27.94
N ASN A 242 -8.37 17.42 -27.33
CA ASN A 242 -8.91 18.59 -28.03
C ASN A 242 -7.94 19.77 -28.07
N SER A 243 -6.76 19.66 -27.43
CA SER A 243 -5.80 20.74 -27.24
C SER A 243 -4.58 20.63 -28.18
N ASP A 244 -3.89 21.74 -28.41
CA ASP A 244 -2.63 21.74 -29.15
C ASP A 244 -1.47 21.08 -28.42
N VAL A 245 -1.56 20.96 -27.09
CA VAL A 245 -0.54 20.34 -26.25
C VAL A 245 -0.77 18.81 -26.22
N PRO A 246 0.23 18.00 -26.60
CA PRO A 246 0.13 16.56 -26.42
C PRO A 246 0.00 16.19 -24.94
N GLY A 247 -0.87 15.21 -24.63
CA GLY A 247 -1.14 14.84 -23.24
C GLY A 247 -1.63 13.42 -23.10
N LYS A 248 -1.73 12.98 -21.85
CA LYS A 248 -2.33 11.70 -21.44
C LYS A 248 -3.49 11.97 -20.51
N ASP A 249 -4.50 11.10 -20.53
CA ASP A 249 -5.59 11.13 -19.57
C ASP A 249 -5.86 9.76 -18.99
N SER A 250 -6.50 9.74 -17.80
CA SER A 250 -6.93 8.51 -17.12
C SER A 250 -8.44 8.48 -17.04
N VAL A 251 -9.02 7.38 -17.49
CA VAL A 251 -10.45 7.07 -17.34
C VAL A 251 -10.64 6.28 -16.06
N LEU A 252 -11.44 6.81 -15.14
CA LEU A 252 -11.76 6.18 -13.87
C LEU A 252 -13.23 5.70 -13.93
N VAL A 253 -13.47 4.46 -13.50
CA VAL A 253 -14.79 3.83 -13.50
C VAL A 253 -15.27 3.64 -12.07
N TYR A 254 -16.50 4.05 -11.82
CA TYR A 254 -17.20 3.87 -10.55
C TYR A 254 -18.51 3.15 -10.79
N VAL A 255 -18.95 2.41 -9.77
CA VAL A 255 -20.27 1.76 -9.75
C VAL A 255 -21.01 2.20 -8.49
N LYS A 256 -22.23 2.69 -8.67
CA LYS A 256 -23.18 2.91 -7.59
C LYS A 256 -24.08 1.69 -7.52
N ALA A 257 -24.04 1.00 -6.38
CA ALA A 257 -24.88 -0.16 -6.10
C ALA A 257 -26.21 0.24 -5.45
N PRO A 258 -27.23 -0.63 -5.50
CA PRO A 258 -28.48 -0.40 -4.78
C PRO A 258 -28.21 -0.32 -3.27
N ARG A 259 -28.93 0.58 -2.58
CA ARG A 259 -28.87 0.71 -1.12
C ARG A 259 -29.61 -0.47 -0.49
N GLY A 260 -28.88 -1.27 0.29
CA GLY A 260 -29.45 -2.29 1.16
C GLY A 260 -29.92 -1.75 2.50
N ASN A 261 -30.17 -2.65 3.46
CA ASN A 261 -30.50 -2.29 4.83
C ASN A 261 -29.31 -1.77 5.66
N GLU A 262 -28.10 -2.14 5.25
CA GLU A 262 -26.86 -1.71 5.87
C GLU A 262 -26.31 -0.45 5.18
N PRO A 263 -25.71 0.48 5.92
CA PRO A 263 -25.05 1.64 5.33
C PRO A 263 -23.92 1.18 4.40
N ARG A 264 -23.88 1.75 3.19
CA ARG A 264 -22.85 1.45 2.17
C ARG A 264 -22.38 2.73 1.52
N PRO A 265 -21.12 2.75 1.01
CA PRO A 265 -20.62 3.86 0.22
C PRO A 265 -21.55 4.19 -0.97
N GLU A 266 -21.70 5.48 -1.24
CA GLU A 266 -22.55 5.97 -2.36
C GLU A 266 -22.13 5.38 -3.69
N LYS A 267 -20.83 5.15 -3.86
CA LYS A 267 -20.22 4.53 -5.04
C LYS A 267 -18.88 3.88 -4.71
N LEU A 268 -18.48 2.93 -5.53
CA LEU A 268 -17.20 2.25 -5.45
C LEU A 268 -16.38 2.54 -6.70
N PHE A 269 -15.12 2.91 -6.56
CA PHE A 269 -14.16 2.90 -7.64
C PHE A 269 -13.81 1.44 -7.97
N CYS A 270 -13.93 1.07 -9.25
CA CYS A 270 -13.84 -0.34 -9.67
C CYS A 270 -12.77 -0.60 -10.71
N GLY A 271 -12.31 0.43 -11.42
CA GLY A 271 -11.32 0.23 -12.47
C GLY A 271 -10.82 1.51 -13.11
N PHE A 272 -9.71 1.39 -13.81
CA PHE A 272 -9.09 2.51 -14.51
C PHE A 272 -8.22 2.05 -15.68
N GLU A 273 -8.02 2.97 -16.62
CA GLU A 273 -7.01 2.81 -17.67
C GLU A 273 -6.49 4.18 -18.09
N LYS A 274 -5.24 4.22 -18.60
CA LYS A 274 -4.57 5.45 -19.02
C LYS A 274 -4.21 5.42 -20.49
N THR A 275 -4.44 6.55 -21.19
CA THR A 275 -4.08 6.67 -22.58
C THR A 275 -2.57 6.67 -22.83
N ALA A 276 -2.15 6.34 -24.03
CA ALA A 276 -0.88 6.76 -24.58
C ALA A 276 -0.81 8.29 -24.66
N LEU A 277 0.33 8.85 -25.09
CA LEU A 277 0.44 10.27 -25.38
C LEU A 277 -0.36 10.58 -26.66
N LEU A 278 -1.41 11.39 -26.53
CA LEU A 278 -2.27 11.82 -27.64
C LEU A 278 -1.91 13.24 -28.07
N LYS A 279 -1.70 13.44 -29.37
CA LYS A 279 -1.57 14.76 -29.99
C LYS A 279 -2.97 15.35 -30.24
N LYS A 280 -3.04 16.61 -30.66
CA LYS A 280 -4.30 17.29 -31.01
C LYS A 280 -5.11 16.46 -32.01
N GLY A 281 -6.37 16.20 -31.67
CA GLY A 281 -7.32 15.43 -32.48
C GLY A 281 -7.09 13.92 -32.50
N GLU A 282 -5.98 13.43 -31.94
CA GLU A 282 -5.77 11.99 -31.78
C GLU A 282 -6.72 11.43 -30.73
N ARG A 283 -7.15 10.20 -30.97
CA ARG A 283 -8.07 9.48 -30.10
C ARG A 283 -7.58 8.07 -29.84
N GLN A 284 -7.96 7.55 -28.66
CA GLN A 284 -7.70 6.17 -28.28
C GLN A 284 -8.92 5.60 -27.58
N THR A 285 -9.31 4.39 -27.95
CA THR A 285 -10.31 3.63 -27.19
C THR A 285 -9.61 2.80 -26.15
N LEU A 286 -10.04 2.95 -24.90
CA LEU A 286 -9.64 2.15 -23.75
C LEU A 286 -10.74 1.16 -23.43
N THR A 287 -10.37 -0.08 -23.15
CA THR A 287 -11.30 -1.12 -22.68
C THR A 287 -10.93 -1.48 -21.25
N ILE A 288 -11.90 -1.45 -20.35
CA ILE A 288 -11.71 -1.73 -18.91
C ILE A 288 -12.69 -2.86 -18.56
N ASP A 289 -12.15 -4.05 -18.35
CA ASP A 289 -12.93 -5.22 -17.90
C ASP A 289 -12.88 -5.31 -16.38
N ILE A 290 -14.01 -5.29 -15.73
CA ILE A 290 -14.19 -5.22 -14.29
C ILE A 290 -14.98 -6.45 -13.85
N PRO A 291 -14.36 -7.40 -13.14
CA PRO A 291 -15.06 -8.52 -12.53
C PRO A 291 -16.14 -8.03 -11.57
N GLN A 292 -17.30 -8.70 -11.56
CA GLN A 292 -18.43 -8.36 -10.68
C GLN A 292 -18.03 -8.30 -9.19
N LYS A 293 -17.05 -9.08 -8.77
CA LYS A 293 -16.51 -9.06 -7.42
C LYS A 293 -15.94 -7.68 -7.05
N ASP A 294 -15.35 -6.93 -7.99
CA ASP A 294 -14.71 -5.64 -7.72
C ASP A 294 -15.70 -4.52 -7.30
N PHE A 295 -17.01 -4.71 -7.56
CA PHE A 295 -18.08 -3.80 -7.10
C PHE A 295 -19.15 -4.52 -6.27
N SER A 296 -18.87 -5.73 -5.77
CA SER A 296 -19.66 -6.45 -4.79
C SER A 296 -19.37 -5.96 -3.37
N HIS A 297 -20.17 -6.41 -2.42
CA HIS A 297 -19.92 -6.25 -0.99
C HIS A 297 -19.90 -7.60 -0.30
N TYR A 298 -19.25 -7.67 0.83
CA TYR A 298 -19.21 -8.87 1.66
C TYR A 298 -20.42 -8.92 2.59
N ASP A 299 -21.04 -10.08 2.70
CA ASP A 299 -22.08 -10.38 3.69
C ASP A 299 -21.57 -11.47 4.65
N LYS A 300 -21.26 -11.05 5.88
CA LYS A 300 -20.74 -11.93 6.93
C LYS A 300 -21.71 -12.98 7.41
N ASN A 301 -23.03 -12.80 7.19
CA ASN A 301 -24.04 -13.77 7.63
C ASN A 301 -24.04 -15.03 6.78
N ILE A 302 -23.66 -14.90 5.50
CA ILE A 302 -23.58 -16.03 4.56
C ILE A 302 -22.15 -16.30 4.09
N HIS A 303 -21.17 -15.56 4.61
CA HIS A 303 -19.74 -15.60 4.24
C HIS A 303 -19.53 -15.57 2.72
N ALA A 304 -20.03 -14.53 2.06
CA ALA A 304 -19.95 -14.42 0.61
C ALA A 304 -19.85 -12.96 0.15
N PHE A 305 -19.18 -12.75 -0.99
CA PHE A 305 -19.32 -11.52 -1.75
C PHE A 305 -20.57 -11.59 -2.59
N ILE A 306 -21.42 -10.59 -2.52
CA ILE A 306 -22.70 -10.55 -3.23
C ILE A 306 -22.91 -9.23 -3.97
N LEU A 307 -23.65 -9.30 -5.05
CA LEU A 307 -24.35 -8.16 -5.66
C LEU A 307 -25.80 -8.25 -5.24
N SER A 308 -26.29 -7.23 -4.54
CA SER A 308 -27.70 -7.16 -4.15
C SER A 308 -28.58 -6.90 -5.37
N LYS A 309 -29.80 -7.43 -5.38
CA LYS A 309 -30.82 -7.09 -6.39
C LYS A 309 -31.10 -5.58 -6.43
N GLY A 310 -31.38 -5.07 -7.59
CA GLY A 310 -31.73 -3.66 -7.83
C GLY A 310 -30.89 -3.03 -8.94
N GLN A 311 -30.98 -1.71 -9.04
CA GLN A 311 -30.31 -0.95 -10.09
C GLN A 311 -28.86 -0.62 -9.71
N TYR A 312 -27.97 -0.81 -10.68
CA TYR A 312 -26.57 -0.42 -10.67
C TYR A 312 -26.34 0.66 -11.71
N ASP A 313 -25.72 1.78 -11.29
CA ASP A 313 -25.34 2.85 -12.21
C ASP A 313 -23.83 2.81 -12.46
N VAL A 314 -23.43 2.65 -13.71
CA VAL A 314 -22.04 2.69 -14.14
C VAL A 314 -21.67 4.13 -14.45
N MET A 315 -20.61 4.61 -13.84
CA MET A 315 -20.21 6.02 -13.89
C MET A 315 -18.76 6.14 -14.33
N VAL A 316 -18.47 7.16 -15.15
CA VAL A 316 -17.11 7.43 -15.66
C VAL A 316 -16.76 8.91 -15.43
N GLY A 317 -15.52 9.17 -15.05
CA GLY A 317 -15.01 10.53 -14.87
C GLY A 317 -13.55 10.56 -14.43
N GLY A 318 -13.03 11.76 -14.13
CA GLY A 318 -11.67 11.96 -13.61
C GLY A 318 -11.62 12.18 -12.11
N GLU A 319 -12.60 12.89 -11.55
CA GLU A 319 -12.70 13.24 -10.14
C GLU A 319 -13.94 12.59 -9.53
N ALA A 320 -13.84 12.15 -8.29
CA ALA A 320 -14.94 11.44 -7.63
C ALA A 320 -16.23 12.27 -7.53
N ASP A 321 -16.13 13.59 -7.39
CA ASP A 321 -17.27 14.52 -7.38
C ASP A 321 -17.78 14.92 -8.77
N LYS A 322 -17.06 14.60 -9.85
CA LYS A 322 -17.35 15.03 -11.23
C LYS A 322 -17.41 13.85 -12.20
N ILE A 323 -18.29 12.91 -11.89
CA ILE A 323 -18.51 11.70 -12.68
C ILE A 323 -19.88 11.72 -13.34
N LYS A 324 -20.03 11.00 -14.46
CA LYS A 324 -21.27 10.90 -15.20
C LYS A 324 -21.71 9.46 -15.31
N THR A 325 -22.99 9.21 -15.05
CA THR A 325 -23.62 7.91 -15.34
C THR A 325 -23.65 7.71 -16.86
N ILE A 326 -23.12 6.60 -17.31
CA ILE A 326 -23.05 6.23 -18.74
C ILE A 326 -24.02 5.12 -19.12
N CYS A 327 -24.36 4.25 -18.19
CA CYS A 327 -25.42 3.27 -18.32
C CYS A 327 -25.88 2.79 -16.94
N SER A 328 -27.01 2.08 -16.94
CA SER A 328 -27.52 1.38 -15.77
C SER A 328 -27.96 -0.02 -16.17
N PHE A 329 -27.84 -0.96 -15.23
CA PHE A 329 -28.40 -2.31 -15.37
C PHE A 329 -29.12 -2.71 -14.09
N VAL A 330 -30.03 -3.68 -14.18
CA VAL A 330 -30.82 -4.15 -13.04
C VAL A 330 -30.56 -5.63 -12.83
N LEU A 331 -30.36 -6.02 -11.58
CA LEU A 331 -30.36 -7.42 -11.15
C LEU A 331 -31.71 -7.72 -10.48
N GLU A 332 -32.38 -8.74 -10.97
CA GLU A 332 -33.69 -9.16 -10.44
C GLU A 332 -33.57 -9.88 -9.10
N ASP A 333 -32.46 -10.59 -8.90
CA ASP A 333 -32.14 -11.34 -7.69
C ASP A 333 -30.72 -11.03 -7.20
N ASP A 334 -30.44 -11.35 -5.92
CA ASP A 334 -29.10 -11.28 -5.35
C ASP A 334 -28.19 -12.30 -6.07
N VAL A 335 -26.97 -11.87 -6.39
CA VAL A 335 -25.98 -12.72 -7.07
C VAL A 335 -24.81 -12.98 -6.12
N VAL A 336 -24.59 -14.25 -5.76
CA VAL A 336 -23.39 -14.66 -5.03
C VAL A 336 -22.21 -14.68 -6.00
N CYS A 337 -21.27 -13.74 -5.80
CA CYS A 337 -20.06 -13.65 -6.62
C CYS A 337 -19.02 -14.71 -6.21
N GLU A 338 -18.84 -14.88 -4.91
CA GLU A 338 -17.87 -15.81 -4.34
C GLU A 338 -18.22 -16.15 -2.89
N LYS A 339 -18.17 -17.43 -2.55
CA LYS A 339 -18.24 -17.89 -1.15
C LYS A 339 -16.86 -17.89 -0.54
N THR A 340 -16.77 -17.53 0.73
CA THR A 340 -15.52 -17.37 1.46
C THR A 340 -15.57 -18.06 2.81
N VAL A 341 -14.49 -17.95 3.58
CA VAL A 341 -14.39 -18.41 4.96
C VAL A 341 -14.29 -17.22 5.92
N SER A 342 -14.78 -17.37 7.16
CA SER A 342 -14.51 -16.36 8.20
C SER A 342 -13.07 -16.48 8.66
N VAL A 343 -12.32 -15.37 8.64
CA VAL A 343 -10.88 -15.34 8.96
C VAL A 343 -10.55 -14.54 10.21
N CYS A 344 -11.51 -13.77 10.68
CA CYS A 344 -11.36 -12.97 11.90
C CYS A 344 -12.63 -13.07 12.72
N ARG A 345 -12.52 -13.62 13.92
CA ARG A 345 -13.62 -13.54 14.89
C ARG A 345 -13.84 -12.07 15.26
N GLU A 346 -15.09 -11.61 15.25
CA GLU A 346 -15.41 -10.30 15.80
C GLU A 346 -15.11 -10.32 17.30
N ALA A 347 -14.13 -9.54 17.72
CA ALA A 347 -13.82 -9.40 19.14
C ALA A 347 -14.91 -8.60 19.87
N GLU A 348 -15.58 -7.67 19.15
CA GLU A 348 -16.63 -6.81 19.68
C GLU A 348 -17.53 -6.23 18.58
N LYS A 349 -18.73 -5.79 18.99
CA LYS A 349 -19.64 -5.09 18.09
C LYS A 349 -19.18 -3.64 17.88
N ILE A 350 -18.75 -3.34 16.67
CA ILE A 350 -18.48 -1.97 16.21
C ILE A 350 -19.81 -1.27 15.96
N THR A 351 -19.94 -0.04 16.46
CA THR A 351 -21.20 0.71 16.35
C THR A 351 -21.36 1.36 14.97
N GLY A 352 -20.26 1.61 14.26
CA GLY A 352 -20.24 2.23 12.95
C GLY A 352 -20.49 3.75 12.99
N VAL A 353 -20.73 4.31 11.79
CA VAL A 353 -21.12 5.71 11.62
C VAL A 353 -22.62 5.86 11.71
N ASP A 354 -23.10 7.03 12.19
CA ASP A 354 -24.51 7.37 12.14
C ASP A 354 -24.95 7.84 10.74
N GLU A 355 -26.24 8.14 10.58
CA GLU A 355 -26.84 8.62 9.31
C GLU A 355 -26.20 9.92 8.77
N ASN A 356 -25.53 10.69 9.64
CA ASN A 356 -24.82 11.93 9.29
C ASN A 356 -23.32 11.71 9.09
N GLY A 357 -22.83 10.48 9.19
CA GLY A 357 -21.43 10.12 9.08
C GLY A 357 -20.59 10.40 10.33
N ASN A 358 -21.23 10.62 11.50
CA ASN A 358 -20.47 10.82 12.72
C ASN A 358 -20.05 9.47 13.29
N VAL A 359 -18.78 9.34 13.57
CA VAL A 359 -18.18 8.18 14.25
C VAL A 359 -18.54 8.24 15.74
N ARG A 360 -19.11 7.16 16.26
CA ARG A 360 -19.51 7.03 17.66
C ARG A 360 -18.38 6.39 18.45
N THR A 361 -17.56 7.17 19.11
CA THR A 361 -16.56 6.68 20.07
C THR A 361 -17.18 6.50 21.45
N ASP A 362 -17.45 5.29 21.86
CA ASP A 362 -17.78 4.96 23.25
C ASP A 362 -16.52 4.53 23.99
N LYS A 363 -15.90 5.47 24.73
CA LYS A 363 -14.66 5.23 25.49
C LYS A 363 -14.80 4.14 26.58
N THR A 364 -16.03 3.83 27.04
CA THR A 364 -16.25 2.83 28.09
C THR A 364 -16.03 1.39 27.62
N LYS A 365 -16.19 1.12 26.32
CA LYS A 365 -15.97 -0.19 25.71
C LYS A 365 -14.51 -0.59 25.62
N ILE A 366 -13.56 0.36 25.62
CA ILE A 366 -12.13 0.09 25.51
C ILE A 366 -11.62 -0.83 26.62
N THR A 367 -12.12 -0.69 27.86
CA THR A 367 -11.66 -1.47 29.01
C THR A 367 -12.26 -2.89 29.06
N GLU A 368 -13.49 -3.07 28.59
CA GLU A 368 -14.14 -4.39 28.52
C GLU A 368 -13.61 -5.24 27.37
N ALA A 369 -13.35 -4.62 26.22
CA ALA A 369 -12.72 -5.28 25.07
C ALA A 369 -11.36 -5.88 25.40
N LYS A 370 -10.55 -5.19 26.18
CA LYS A 370 -9.22 -5.66 26.62
C LYS A 370 -9.30 -6.97 27.42
N LYS A 371 -10.34 -7.17 28.21
CA LYS A 371 -10.57 -8.42 28.94
C LYS A 371 -11.04 -9.54 28.01
N ALA A 372 -11.89 -9.24 27.03
CA ALA A 372 -12.41 -10.23 26.08
C ALA A 372 -11.33 -10.73 25.13
N ILE A 373 -10.48 -9.85 24.60
CA ILE A 373 -9.39 -10.21 23.67
C ILE A 373 -8.35 -11.13 24.32
N ALA A 374 -8.02 -10.93 25.60
CA ALA A 374 -7.06 -11.75 26.34
C ALA A 374 -7.53 -13.19 26.60
N VAL A 375 -8.84 -13.44 26.55
CA VAL A 375 -9.44 -14.71 27.03
C VAL A 375 -9.81 -15.68 25.90
N HIS A 376 -9.91 -15.25 24.64
CA HIS A 376 -10.59 -16.03 23.59
C HIS A 376 -9.79 -16.37 22.32
N ALA A 377 -8.48 -16.15 22.26
CA ALA A 377 -7.70 -16.66 21.15
C ALA A 377 -7.53 -18.19 21.25
N GLU A 378 -8.53 -18.96 20.88
CA GLU A 378 -8.35 -20.38 20.59
C GLU A 378 -7.44 -20.50 19.38
N TYR A 379 -6.24 -20.96 19.66
CA TYR A 379 -5.21 -21.17 18.68
C TYR A 379 -5.47 -22.47 17.91
N THR A 380 -5.63 -22.40 16.61
CA THR A 380 -5.71 -23.58 15.75
C THR A 380 -4.43 -23.74 14.95
N SER A 381 -3.90 -24.95 14.92
CA SER A 381 -2.74 -25.32 14.13
C SER A 381 -3.16 -26.26 13.00
N PRO A 382 -2.79 -25.98 11.74
CA PRO A 382 -3.07 -26.94 10.67
C PRO A 382 -2.31 -28.25 10.91
N SER A 383 -2.90 -29.35 10.47
CA SER A 383 -2.24 -30.65 10.52
C SER A 383 -1.46 -30.89 9.24
N TYR A 384 -0.16 -31.10 9.37
CA TYR A 384 0.71 -31.45 8.25
C TYR A 384 1.14 -32.90 8.30
N ASN A 385 1.17 -33.58 7.15
CA ASN A 385 1.70 -34.94 7.04
C ASN A 385 3.24 -34.90 6.93
N ALA A 386 3.90 -35.74 7.74
CA ALA A 386 5.35 -35.88 7.65
C ALA A 386 5.76 -36.51 6.31
N LEU A 387 6.75 -35.92 5.66
CA LEU A 387 7.33 -36.52 4.46
C LEU A 387 8.11 -37.80 4.83
N PRO A 388 7.98 -38.90 4.06
CA PRO A 388 8.76 -40.11 4.23
C PRO A 388 10.25 -39.80 4.14
N ARG A 389 11.08 -40.54 4.89
CA ARG A 389 12.53 -40.36 4.80
C ARG A 389 13.02 -40.86 3.43
N TYR A 390 13.63 -39.97 2.68
CA TYR A 390 14.28 -40.33 1.42
C TYR A 390 15.56 -41.11 1.68
N SER A 391 15.76 -42.22 0.95
CA SER A 391 16.91 -43.10 1.07
C SER A 391 17.66 -43.34 -0.26
N GLY A 392 17.27 -42.60 -1.32
CA GLY A 392 17.93 -42.70 -2.63
C GLY A 392 19.21 -41.87 -2.76
N SER A 393 19.67 -41.70 -3.99
CA SER A 393 20.80 -40.81 -4.31
C SER A 393 20.49 -39.37 -3.94
N PRO A 394 21.41 -38.56 -3.40
CA PRO A 394 21.18 -37.20 -3.04
C PRO A 394 20.54 -36.39 -4.16
N ILE A 395 19.44 -35.68 -3.86
CA ILE A 395 18.77 -34.75 -4.77
C ILE A 395 19.21 -33.33 -4.41
N THR A 396 19.58 -32.54 -5.42
CA THR A 396 19.96 -31.12 -5.27
C THR A 396 18.82 -30.20 -5.66
N LEU A 397 18.94 -28.90 -5.36
CA LEU A 397 17.96 -27.88 -5.81
C LEU A 397 17.90 -27.81 -7.34
N SER A 398 19.03 -28.02 -8.02
CA SER A 398 19.09 -28.07 -9.49
C SER A 398 18.28 -29.23 -10.06
N ASP A 399 18.33 -30.42 -9.43
CA ASP A 399 17.50 -31.57 -9.82
C ASP A 399 16.00 -31.29 -9.65
N VAL A 400 15.61 -30.54 -8.61
CA VAL A 400 14.21 -30.13 -8.40
C VAL A 400 13.78 -29.10 -9.43
N LYS A 401 14.69 -28.23 -9.87
CA LYS A 401 14.41 -27.24 -10.92
C LYS A 401 14.13 -27.92 -12.26
N GLU A 402 14.80 -29.02 -12.56
CA GLU A 402 14.54 -29.82 -13.74
C GLU A 402 13.25 -30.67 -13.62
N ASP A 403 12.94 -31.13 -12.41
CA ASP A 403 11.80 -32.01 -12.14
C ASP A 403 11.18 -31.70 -10.78
N LEU A 404 10.10 -30.93 -10.79
CA LEU A 404 9.36 -30.51 -9.59
C LEU A 404 8.76 -31.68 -8.79
N THR A 405 8.58 -32.86 -9.39
CA THR A 405 8.07 -34.04 -8.68
C THR A 405 9.03 -34.52 -7.60
N LYS A 406 10.31 -34.17 -7.69
CA LYS A 406 11.35 -34.50 -6.70
C LYS A 406 11.31 -33.61 -5.45
N LEU A 407 10.46 -32.58 -5.38
CA LEU A 407 10.49 -31.58 -4.31
C LEU A 407 10.27 -32.21 -2.91
N ASP A 408 9.35 -33.15 -2.78
CA ASP A 408 9.07 -33.80 -1.50
C ASP A 408 10.25 -34.67 -1.01
N ASP A 409 10.83 -35.44 -1.89
CA ASP A 409 12.03 -36.23 -1.63
C ASP A 409 13.21 -35.32 -1.31
N PHE A 410 13.37 -34.22 -2.03
CA PHE A 410 14.38 -33.19 -1.75
C PHE A 410 14.24 -32.63 -0.35
N VAL A 411 13.04 -32.18 0.05
CA VAL A 411 12.79 -31.63 1.39
C VAL A 411 12.94 -32.68 2.48
N SER A 412 12.62 -33.93 2.21
CA SER A 412 12.76 -35.02 3.18
C SER A 412 14.20 -35.32 3.58
N GLN A 413 15.18 -34.94 2.74
CA GLN A 413 16.62 -35.07 3.01
C GLN A 413 17.17 -34.08 4.03
N PHE A 414 16.42 -33.00 4.32
CA PHE A 414 16.87 -32.00 5.28
C PHE A 414 16.89 -32.59 6.70
N SER A 415 18.02 -32.43 7.38
CA SER A 415 18.10 -32.70 8.80
C SER A 415 17.20 -31.75 9.58
N LEU A 416 16.78 -32.13 10.80
CA LEU A 416 16.01 -31.25 11.66
C LEU A 416 16.70 -29.90 11.89
N ARG A 417 18.02 -29.90 11.93
CA ARG A 417 18.83 -28.69 12.10
C ARG A 417 18.73 -27.78 10.87
N GLU A 418 18.82 -28.34 9.65
CA GLU A 418 18.64 -27.58 8.42
C GLU A 418 17.21 -27.05 8.27
N LEU A 419 16.18 -27.87 8.59
CA LEU A 419 14.79 -27.43 8.59
C LEU A 419 14.58 -26.20 9.52
N ALA A 420 15.12 -26.27 10.73
CA ALA A 420 15.03 -25.15 11.68
C ALA A 420 15.84 -23.91 11.22
N ASP A 421 16.94 -24.10 10.49
CA ASP A 421 17.73 -23.01 9.97
C ASP A 421 17.02 -22.25 8.84
N PHE A 422 16.29 -22.97 7.99
CA PHE A 422 15.49 -22.37 6.91
C PHE A 422 14.21 -21.70 7.40
N THR A 423 13.70 -21.99 8.60
CA THR A 423 12.55 -21.30 9.19
C THR A 423 12.93 -20.04 9.95
N VAL A 424 14.21 -19.70 10.02
CA VAL A 424 14.71 -18.52 10.72
C VAL A 424 15.62 -17.73 9.80
N CYS A 425 15.29 -16.47 9.56
CA CYS A 425 16.14 -15.59 8.77
C CYS A 425 17.53 -15.46 9.40
N ASN A 426 18.57 -15.77 8.64
CA ASN A 426 19.95 -15.69 9.10
C ASN A 426 20.55 -14.31 8.81
N GLY A 427 21.05 -13.66 9.83
CA GLY A 427 21.61 -12.33 9.72
C GLY A 427 20.56 -11.26 9.99
N SER A 428 20.91 -10.38 10.88
CA SER A 428 20.16 -9.14 11.14
C SER A 428 20.58 -8.08 10.12
N CYS A 429 19.81 -7.01 10.00
CA CYS A 429 20.18 -5.81 9.26
C CYS A 429 21.56 -5.22 9.66
N TRP A 430 22.16 -5.68 10.76
CA TRP A 430 23.44 -5.25 11.28
C TRP A 430 24.63 -6.04 10.70
N ASN A 431 24.45 -7.28 10.26
CA ASN A 431 25.51 -8.09 9.64
C ASN A 431 24.96 -9.18 8.71
N PRO A 432 24.29 -8.84 7.60
CA PRO A 432 23.75 -9.83 6.67
C PRO A 432 24.80 -10.39 5.72
N GLY A 433 26.06 -9.91 5.76
CA GLY A 433 27.10 -10.26 4.78
C GLY A 433 27.11 -9.40 3.51
N LYS A 434 26.05 -8.62 3.26
CA LYS A 434 26.00 -7.53 2.25
C LYS A 434 25.59 -6.25 2.94
N SER A 435 26.34 -5.18 2.71
CA SER A 435 26.14 -3.89 3.38
C SER A 435 24.75 -3.32 3.08
N GLY A 436 23.95 -3.18 4.13
CA GLY A 436 22.59 -2.62 4.06
C GLY A 436 21.49 -3.59 3.66
N ALA A 437 21.79 -4.84 3.32
CA ALA A 437 20.74 -5.84 3.11
C ALA A 437 19.99 -6.09 4.42
N ALA A 438 18.66 -6.23 4.35
CA ALA A 438 17.81 -6.42 5.52
C ALA A 438 18.06 -7.78 6.20
N GLY A 439 18.26 -8.85 5.40
CA GLY A 439 18.52 -10.19 5.89
C GLY A 439 18.91 -11.14 4.77
N LYS A 440 18.99 -12.44 5.14
CA LYS A 440 19.26 -13.52 4.20
C LYS A 440 18.59 -14.83 4.62
N LEU A 441 18.23 -15.64 3.65
CA LEU A 441 17.84 -17.03 3.89
C LEU A 441 19.06 -17.90 4.21
N ALA A 442 18.82 -19.01 4.91
CA ALA A 442 19.81 -20.06 5.07
C ALA A 442 20.27 -20.63 3.71
N SER A 443 21.37 -21.33 3.72
CA SER A 443 21.91 -22.02 2.54
C SER A 443 22.37 -23.42 2.90
N SER A 444 22.44 -24.31 1.90
CA SER A 444 22.97 -25.66 2.09
C SER A 444 23.83 -26.03 0.90
N LYS A 445 25.16 -26.07 1.13
CA LYS A 445 26.10 -26.50 0.09
C LYS A 445 25.87 -27.96 -0.35
N ARG A 446 25.45 -28.82 0.60
CA ARG A 446 25.16 -30.23 0.36
C ARG A 446 23.99 -30.43 -0.62
N LEU A 447 23.01 -29.53 -0.58
CA LEU A 447 21.76 -29.59 -1.35
C LEU A 447 21.73 -28.54 -2.48
N ASP A 448 22.86 -27.87 -2.72
CA ASP A 448 22.99 -26.80 -3.71
C ASP A 448 21.98 -25.66 -3.55
N VAL A 449 21.64 -25.32 -2.27
CA VAL A 449 20.76 -24.20 -1.96
C VAL A 449 21.61 -22.94 -1.72
N PRO A 450 21.50 -21.92 -2.56
CA PRO A 450 22.29 -20.69 -2.44
C PRO A 450 21.83 -19.81 -1.26
N THR A 451 22.69 -18.87 -0.84
CA THR A 451 22.31 -17.79 0.06
C THR A 451 21.54 -16.73 -0.70
N LEU A 452 20.32 -16.43 -0.28
CA LEU A 452 19.50 -15.37 -0.86
C LEU A 452 19.47 -14.18 0.08
N TYR A 453 19.82 -13.00 -0.43
CA TYR A 453 19.76 -11.74 0.28
C TYR A 453 18.45 -11.01 0.01
N MET A 454 17.94 -10.33 1.01
CA MET A 454 16.72 -9.53 0.93
C MET A 454 16.98 -8.07 1.28
N SER A 455 16.27 -7.16 0.61
CA SER A 455 16.39 -5.72 0.81
C SER A 455 15.01 -5.08 0.84
N ASP A 456 14.81 -4.06 1.67
CA ASP A 456 13.68 -3.15 1.52
C ASP A 456 13.70 -2.52 0.14
N GLY A 457 12.50 -2.25 -0.42
CA GLY A 457 12.49 -1.91 -1.82
C GLY A 457 11.18 -1.46 -2.45
N ASN A 458 10.34 -0.66 -1.80
CA ASN A 458 9.16 -0.11 -2.48
C ASN A 458 9.52 0.86 -3.62
N CYS A 459 10.50 1.76 -3.35
CA CYS A 459 10.91 2.81 -4.29
C CYS A 459 12.40 2.81 -4.61
N CYS A 460 13.15 1.84 -4.13
CA CYS A 460 14.59 1.66 -4.40
C CYS A 460 15.04 0.27 -3.97
N VAL A 461 16.27 -0.11 -4.28
CA VAL A 461 16.96 -1.20 -3.59
C VAL A 461 17.70 -0.58 -2.39
N ASN A 462 17.12 -0.69 -1.19
CA ASN A 462 17.64 0.01 -0.01
C ASN A 462 18.91 -0.67 0.54
N LEU A 463 20.07 -0.13 0.20
CA LEU A 463 21.38 -0.62 0.62
C LEU A 463 22.22 0.52 1.22
N ASN A 464 23.40 0.18 1.84
CA ASN A 464 24.37 1.18 2.31
C ASN A 464 25.23 1.76 1.16
N ARG A 465 24.69 1.83 -0.02
CA ARG A 465 25.30 2.43 -1.22
C ARG A 465 24.22 3.11 -2.07
N PRO A 466 24.63 4.03 -2.96
CA PRO A 466 23.68 4.68 -3.84
C PRO A 466 23.01 3.69 -4.80
N THR A 467 21.68 3.84 -4.95
CA THR A 467 20.82 3.08 -5.86
C THR A 467 19.85 4.04 -6.56
N THR A 468 19.11 3.55 -7.54
CA THR A 468 18.09 4.36 -8.20
C THR A 468 16.96 4.68 -7.25
N GLY A 469 16.63 5.97 -7.09
CA GLY A 469 15.53 6.45 -6.27
C GLY A 469 14.30 6.76 -7.11
N PHE A 470 13.26 5.92 -7.01
CA PHE A 470 11.95 6.16 -7.62
C PHE A 470 11.07 7.06 -6.75
N PRO A 471 10.02 7.65 -7.33
CA PRO A 471 8.97 8.31 -6.54
C PRO A 471 8.32 7.36 -5.53
N SER A 472 7.79 7.92 -4.46
CA SER A 472 7.01 7.20 -3.46
C SER A 472 5.79 6.48 -4.07
N SER A 473 5.31 5.42 -3.39
CA SER A 473 4.23 4.58 -3.92
C SER A 473 2.92 5.34 -4.10
N ASN A 474 2.57 6.28 -3.21
CA ASN A 474 1.40 7.14 -3.38
C ASN A 474 1.51 8.08 -4.60
N LEU A 475 2.72 8.54 -4.92
CA LEU A 475 2.94 9.33 -6.13
C LEU A 475 2.87 8.46 -7.39
N LEU A 476 3.35 7.20 -7.32
CA LEU A 476 3.17 6.21 -8.38
C LEU A 476 1.68 5.90 -8.58
N ALA A 477 0.89 5.80 -7.49
CA ALA A 477 -0.57 5.62 -7.55
C ALA A 477 -1.26 6.79 -8.26
N GLY A 478 -0.82 8.01 -7.99
CA GLY A 478 -1.32 9.20 -8.68
C GLY A 478 -1.11 9.19 -10.20
N THR A 479 -0.30 8.29 -10.73
CA THR A 479 -0.18 8.13 -12.20
C THR A 479 -1.34 7.37 -12.82
N PHE A 480 -2.08 6.55 -12.07
CA PHE A 480 -3.10 5.62 -12.56
C PHE A 480 -2.59 4.81 -13.76
N ASN A 481 -1.37 4.27 -13.68
CA ASN A 481 -0.68 3.67 -14.81
C ASN A 481 -0.07 2.30 -14.47
N LYS A 482 -0.78 1.24 -14.82
CA LYS A 482 -0.38 -0.16 -14.63
C LYS A 482 0.98 -0.48 -15.26
N SER A 483 1.17 -0.03 -16.52
CA SER A 483 2.41 -0.24 -17.27
C SER A 483 3.62 0.42 -16.61
N LEU A 484 3.43 1.60 -15.97
CA LEU A 484 4.50 2.28 -15.26
C LEU A 484 4.87 1.54 -13.96
N ALA A 485 3.88 1.05 -13.21
CA ALA A 485 4.11 0.23 -12.02
C ALA A 485 4.93 -1.03 -12.37
N TYR A 486 4.56 -1.73 -13.45
CA TYR A 486 5.35 -2.85 -13.96
C TYR A 486 6.80 -2.47 -14.30
N LYS A 487 7.00 -1.33 -15.00
CA LYS A 487 8.34 -0.84 -15.36
C LYS A 487 9.18 -0.51 -14.14
N VAL A 488 8.59 0.09 -13.10
CA VAL A 488 9.28 0.34 -11.82
C VAL A 488 9.73 -0.98 -11.22
N GLY A 489 8.86 -1.98 -11.13
CA GLY A 489 9.21 -3.32 -10.65
C GLY A 489 10.34 -3.96 -11.45
N LYS A 490 10.29 -3.86 -12.78
CA LYS A 490 11.37 -4.37 -13.66
C LYS A 490 12.72 -3.72 -13.37
N VAL A 491 12.80 -2.40 -13.26
CA VAL A 491 14.08 -1.71 -12.99
C VAL A 491 14.58 -2.03 -11.58
N LEU A 492 13.68 -2.14 -10.59
CA LEU A 492 14.04 -2.61 -9.26
C LEU A 492 14.63 -4.04 -9.30
N ALA A 493 14.09 -4.92 -10.14
CA ALA A 493 14.64 -6.27 -10.32
C ALA A 493 16.03 -6.23 -10.94
N ASP A 494 16.23 -5.46 -11.99
CA ASP A 494 17.54 -5.35 -12.66
C ASP A 494 18.59 -4.83 -11.68
N GLU A 495 18.30 -3.76 -10.93
CA GLU A 495 19.22 -3.21 -9.92
C GLU A 495 19.41 -4.15 -8.72
N SER A 496 18.40 -4.91 -8.31
CA SER A 496 18.50 -5.95 -7.28
C SER A 496 19.50 -7.02 -7.68
N LYS A 497 19.41 -7.56 -8.90
CA LYS A 497 20.33 -8.57 -9.44
C LYS A 497 21.77 -8.06 -9.52
N GLU A 498 21.97 -6.82 -10.02
CA GLU A 498 23.30 -6.17 -10.03
C GLU A 498 23.92 -6.11 -8.63
N ASN A 499 23.09 -5.99 -7.62
CA ASN A 499 23.48 -5.91 -6.22
C ASN A 499 23.45 -7.26 -5.49
N GLY A 500 23.08 -8.36 -6.19
CA GLY A 500 22.98 -9.71 -5.65
C GLY A 500 21.91 -9.81 -4.55
N ILE A 501 20.81 -9.07 -4.70
CA ILE A 501 19.60 -9.18 -3.92
C ILE A 501 18.61 -10.05 -4.70
N SER A 502 18.05 -11.05 -4.03
CA SER A 502 17.14 -12.02 -4.64
C SER A 502 15.70 -11.85 -4.19
N ILE A 503 15.48 -11.16 -3.06
CA ILE A 503 14.15 -10.92 -2.47
C ILE A 503 14.01 -9.43 -2.23
N ASN A 504 12.98 -8.82 -2.83
CA ASN A 504 12.58 -7.45 -2.57
C ASN A 504 11.44 -7.45 -1.55
N LEU A 505 11.63 -6.75 -0.41
CA LEU A 505 10.62 -6.59 0.64
C LEU A 505 9.62 -5.50 0.27
N GLY A 506 8.94 -5.69 -0.82
CA GLY A 506 7.92 -4.84 -1.42
C GLY A 506 7.23 -5.54 -2.59
N PRO A 507 6.11 -4.97 -3.06
CA PRO A 507 5.47 -3.70 -2.68
C PRO A 507 4.60 -3.78 -1.43
N GLY A 508 4.45 -2.62 -0.74
CA GLY A 508 3.56 -2.46 0.41
C GLY A 508 2.18 -1.94 -0.02
N GLY A 509 1.10 -2.57 0.44
CA GLY A 509 -0.27 -2.30 0.00
C GLY A 509 -1.28 -2.01 1.10
N ASN A 510 -0.89 -1.51 2.26
CA ASN A 510 -1.88 -1.10 3.26
C ASN A 510 -2.62 0.18 2.80
N LEU A 511 -3.88 0.34 3.22
CA LEU A 511 -4.70 1.49 2.82
C LEU A 511 -4.33 2.76 3.60
N HIS A 512 -4.54 3.91 2.97
CA HIS A 512 -4.51 5.22 3.61
C HIS A 512 -5.79 5.44 4.43
N ARG A 513 -5.92 4.68 5.55
CA ARG A 513 -7.06 4.80 6.47
C ARG A 513 -7.13 6.20 7.09
N ASN A 514 -5.97 6.72 7.48
CA ASN A 514 -5.83 8.05 8.05
C ASN A 514 -4.67 8.78 7.38
N ILE A 515 -4.89 10.05 7.07
CA ILE A 515 -3.91 10.89 6.35
C ILE A 515 -2.63 11.16 7.14
N LEU A 516 -2.61 10.93 8.46
CA LEU A 516 -1.45 11.14 9.31
C LEU A 516 -0.59 9.88 9.50
N CYS A 517 -0.97 8.72 8.90
CA CYS A 517 -0.12 7.55 8.96
C CYS A 517 1.29 7.86 8.43
N GLY A 518 2.32 7.55 9.24
CA GLY A 518 3.70 7.84 8.88
C GLY A 518 4.14 7.14 7.59
N ARG A 519 3.62 5.94 7.32
CA ARG A 519 3.93 5.16 6.11
C ARG A 519 3.03 5.49 4.91
N HIS A 520 2.26 6.58 4.97
CA HIS A 520 1.44 7.04 3.85
C HIS A 520 2.19 7.09 2.51
N PRO A 521 3.43 7.61 2.41
CA PRO A 521 4.19 7.60 1.14
C PRO A 521 4.65 6.21 0.70
N GLU A 522 4.71 5.23 1.59
CA GLU A 522 5.09 3.84 1.25
C GLU A 522 3.94 3.05 0.62
N TYR A 523 2.70 3.40 0.96
CA TYR A 523 1.50 2.76 0.43
C TYR A 523 0.94 3.55 -0.74
N TYR A 524 -0.09 3.01 -1.43
CA TYR A 524 -0.54 3.58 -2.71
C TYR A 524 -1.69 4.58 -2.57
N SER A 525 -2.79 4.19 -1.89
CA SER A 525 -4.06 4.93 -1.96
C SER A 525 -5.00 4.60 -0.81
N GLU A 526 -6.04 5.42 -0.65
CA GLU A 526 -7.23 5.13 0.15
C GLU A 526 -8.16 4.08 -0.48
N ASP A 527 -7.94 3.73 -1.76
CA ASP A 527 -8.78 2.81 -2.50
C ASP A 527 -8.14 1.42 -2.68
N PRO A 528 -8.84 0.32 -2.33
CA PRO A 528 -8.30 -1.04 -2.40
C PRO A 528 -8.08 -1.54 -3.83
N ILE A 529 -8.91 -1.14 -4.81
CA ILE A 529 -8.78 -1.59 -6.20
C ILE A 529 -7.56 -0.93 -6.86
N LEU A 530 -7.37 0.38 -6.64
CA LEU A 530 -6.18 1.09 -7.14
C LEU A 530 -4.92 0.51 -6.51
N THR A 531 -4.90 0.39 -5.17
CA THR A 531 -3.76 -0.14 -4.41
C THR A 531 -3.40 -1.55 -4.84
N GLY A 532 -4.34 -2.49 -4.82
CA GLY A 532 -4.11 -3.89 -5.18
C GLY A 532 -3.67 -4.06 -6.64
N THR A 533 -4.25 -3.27 -7.55
CA THR A 533 -3.87 -3.31 -8.97
C THR A 533 -2.41 -2.89 -9.17
N LEU A 534 -2.00 -1.73 -8.65
CA LEU A 534 -0.63 -1.24 -8.86
C LEU A 534 0.42 -2.08 -8.14
N MET A 535 0.08 -2.56 -6.95
CA MET A 535 0.87 -3.53 -6.18
C MET A 535 1.15 -4.80 -7.01
N ALA A 536 0.11 -5.36 -7.65
CA ALA A 536 0.23 -6.55 -8.49
C ALA A 536 1.14 -6.31 -9.70
N TYR A 537 0.98 -5.20 -10.41
CA TYR A 537 1.81 -4.88 -11.56
C TYR A 537 3.27 -4.61 -11.20
N GLN A 538 3.55 -3.98 -10.06
CA GLN A 538 4.92 -3.77 -9.58
C GLN A 538 5.58 -5.10 -9.18
N ALA A 539 4.88 -5.97 -8.45
CA ALA A 539 5.36 -7.30 -8.08
C ALA A 539 5.61 -8.19 -9.31
N ARG A 540 4.71 -8.14 -10.28
CA ARG A 540 4.88 -8.82 -11.57
C ARG A 540 6.15 -8.36 -12.29
N GLY A 541 6.41 -7.04 -12.28
CA GLY A 541 7.64 -6.48 -12.85
C GLY A 541 8.91 -6.97 -12.16
N LEU A 542 8.88 -7.18 -10.84
CA LEU A 542 9.98 -7.79 -10.08
C LEU A 542 10.19 -9.26 -10.46
N GLU A 543 9.16 -10.09 -10.39
CA GLU A 543 9.31 -11.55 -10.49
C GLU A 543 9.51 -12.03 -11.92
N GLU A 544 8.86 -11.46 -12.92
CA GLU A 544 9.13 -11.77 -14.33
C GLU A 544 10.57 -11.40 -14.74
N ASN A 545 11.28 -10.62 -13.91
CA ASN A 545 12.68 -10.28 -14.12
C ASN A 545 13.61 -10.91 -13.05
N GLY A 546 13.18 -11.99 -12.37
CA GLY A 546 14.02 -12.88 -11.56
C GLY A 546 14.31 -12.38 -10.13
N VAL A 547 13.45 -11.56 -9.52
CA VAL A 547 13.55 -11.13 -8.13
C VAL A 547 12.23 -11.39 -7.41
N ILE A 548 12.26 -12.13 -6.31
CA ILE A 548 11.08 -12.49 -5.51
C ILE A 548 10.47 -11.22 -4.91
N ALA A 549 9.20 -10.99 -5.18
CA ALA A 549 8.43 -9.90 -4.59
C ALA A 549 7.77 -10.33 -3.28
N THR A 550 7.53 -9.37 -2.39
CA THR A 550 6.88 -9.59 -1.11
C THR A 550 5.67 -8.67 -0.94
N TYR A 551 4.45 -9.22 -0.99
CA TYR A 551 3.27 -8.43 -0.62
C TYR A 551 3.28 -8.17 0.88
N LYS A 552 3.16 -6.90 1.27
CA LYS A 552 3.20 -6.47 2.67
C LYS A 552 2.23 -5.33 2.93
N HIS A 553 1.79 -5.14 4.15
CA HIS A 553 1.85 -6.02 5.31
C HIS A 553 0.46 -6.63 5.52
N LEU A 554 0.33 -7.91 5.44
CA LEU A 554 -0.93 -8.65 5.65
C LEU A 554 -1.18 -8.74 7.15
N ILE A 555 -2.14 -7.97 7.74
CA ILE A 555 -3.10 -6.97 7.23
C ILE A 555 -3.22 -5.77 8.17
N ALA A 556 -3.87 -4.70 7.67
CA ALA A 556 -4.30 -3.55 8.47
C ALA A 556 -3.17 -2.83 9.24
N ASN A 557 -1.95 -2.77 8.67
CA ASN A 557 -0.85 -1.94 9.21
C ASN A 557 -1.04 -0.48 8.79
N ASN A 558 -2.00 0.21 9.42
CA ASN A 558 -2.44 1.55 9.03
C ASN A 558 -1.98 2.64 9.99
N MET A 559 -1.11 2.30 10.97
CA MET A 559 -0.63 3.20 12.01
C MET A 559 0.77 2.78 12.47
N GLU A 560 1.64 3.74 12.77
CA GLU A 560 3.00 3.50 13.26
C GLU A 560 3.10 3.60 14.79
N PHE A 561 2.23 4.38 15.42
CA PHE A 561 2.17 4.47 16.87
C PHE A 561 1.83 3.09 17.47
N GLU A 562 2.72 2.61 18.35
CA GLU A 562 2.58 1.29 18.99
C GLU A 562 2.30 0.13 18.02
N ARG A 563 2.79 0.20 16.79
CA ARG A 563 2.48 -0.70 15.66
C ARG A 563 2.62 -2.19 15.96
N LYS A 564 3.44 -2.58 16.97
CA LYS A 564 3.61 -3.98 17.39
C LYS A 564 2.55 -4.45 18.40
N SER A 565 1.83 -3.53 19.02
CA SER A 565 0.93 -3.81 20.15
C SER A 565 -0.44 -3.15 20.05
N ALA A 566 -0.62 -2.18 19.16
CA ALA A 566 -1.93 -1.55 18.93
C ALA A 566 -2.87 -2.51 18.22
N HIS A 567 -4.00 -2.84 18.87
CA HIS A 567 -4.98 -3.79 18.36
C HIS A 567 -5.95 -3.12 17.39
N GLY A 568 -5.98 -3.56 16.13
CA GLY A 568 -7.05 -3.19 15.20
C GLY A 568 -8.33 -3.97 15.51
N ILE A 569 -9.40 -3.28 15.90
CA ILE A 569 -10.73 -3.86 16.08
C ILE A 569 -11.56 -3.51 14.85
N ILE A 570 -11.83 -4.52 14.04
CA ILE A 570 -12.40 -4.35 12.69
C ILE A 570 -13.53 -5.36 12.53
N ASP A 571 -14.71 -4.93 12.10
CA ASP A 571 -15.77 -5.87 11.74
C ASP A 571 -15.42 -6.62 10.43
N GLU A 572 -16.00 -7.82 10.26
CA GLU A 572 -15.60 -8.70 9.16
C GLU A 572 -16.00 -8.13 7.78
N ASN A 573 -17.13 -7.41 7.65
CA ASN A 573 -17.51 -6.75 6.41
C ASN A 573 -16.45 -5.73 6.01
N THR A 574 -16.12 -4.81 6.92
CA THR A 574 -15.07 -3.80 6.70
C THR A 574 -13.72 -4.44 6.37
N LEU A 575 -13.35 -5.51 7.10
CA LEU A 575 -12.09 -6.20 6.86
C LEU A 575 -12.02 -6.78 5.45
N ARG A 576 -13.12 -7.41 4.98
CA ARG A 576 -13.24 -8.02 3.66
C ARG A 576 -13.41 -6.99 2.54
N ASP A 577 -14.20 -5.94 2.74
CA ASP A 577 -14.50 -4.95 1.69
C ASP A 577 -13.43 -3.86 1.53
N LEU A 578 -12.53 -3.69 2.52
CA LEU A 578 -11.45 -2.73 2.41
C LEU A 578 -10.05 -3.37 2.57
N TYR A 579 -9.74 -3.84 3.77
CA TYR A 579 -8.34 -4.15 4.12
C TYR A 579 -7.83 -5.44 3.49
N LEU A 580 -8.65 -6.48 3.42
CA LEU A 580 -8.36 -7.71 2.67
C LEU A 580 -8.60 -7.54 1.16
N ARG A 581 -9.51 -6.64 0.75
CA ARG A 581 -9.80 -6.38 -0.66
C ARG A 581 -8.56 -5.93 -1.44
N VAL A 582 -7.64 -5.21 -0.82
CA VAL A 582 -6.36 -4.85 -1.42
C VAL A 582 -5.59 -6.07 -1.87
N PHE A 583 -5.42 -7.02 -0.96
CA PHE A 583 -4.67 -8.25 -1.23
C PHE A 583 -5.43 -9.17 -2.16
N ASP A 584 -6.74 -9.33 -1.96
CA ASP A 584 -7.62 -10.08 -2.84
C ASP A 584 -7.51 -9.61 -4.30
N LYS A 585 -7.60 -8.29 -4.51
CA LYS A 585 -7.39 -7.70 -5.84
C LYS A 585 -5.98 -7.97 -6.37
N ALA A 586 -4.96 -7.82 -5.54
CA ALA A 586 -3.58 -8.06 -5.95
C ALA A 586 -3.36 -9.54 -6.33
N PHE A 587 -3.83 -10.49 -5.52
CA PHE A 587 -3.72 -11.93 -5.78
C PHE A 587 -4.52 -12.38 -7.01
N SER A 588 -5.65 -11.75 -7.30
CA SER A 588 -6.43 -12.04 -8.52
C SER A 588 -5.67 -11.68 -9.80
N LEU A 589 -4.72 -10.73 -9.73
CA LEU A 589 -3.94 -10.25 -10.86
C LEU A 589 -2.55 -10.89 -10.93
N TYR A 590 -1.90 -11.08 -9.79
CA TYR A 590 -0.56 -11.68 -9.69
C TYR A 590 -0.31 -12.27 -8.30
N LYS A 591 0.23 -13.48 -8.24
CA LYS A 591 0.59 -14.17 -7.00
C LYS A 591 2.11 -14.10 -6.79
N PRO A 592 2.60 -13.33 -5.80
CA PRO A 592 4.05 -13.19 -5.55
C PRO A 592 4.63 -14.44 -4.89
N GLY A 593 5.96 -14.54 -4.85
CA GLY A 593 6.63 -15.63 -4.14
C GLY A 593 6.59 -15.49 -2.62
N CYS A 594 6.39 -14.27 -2.10
CA CYS A 594 6.41 -14.05 -0.66
C CYS A 594 5.27 -13.12 -0.20
N VAL A 595 4.83 -13.35 1.05
CA VAL A 595 3.95 -12.46 1.80
C VAL A 595 4.58 -12.16 3.15
N MET A 596 4.55 -10.90 3.59
CA MET A 596 4.94 -10.49 4.94
C MET A 596 3.70 -10.11 5.74
N THR A 597 3.53 -10.73 6.92
CA THR A 597 2.44 -10.38 7.85
C THR A 597 2.71 -9.05 8.52
N SER A 598 1.67 -8.35 8.96
CA SER A 598 1.82 -7.09 9.70
C SER A 598 2.25 -7.31 11.15
N TYR A 599 2.68 -6.22 11.80
CA TYR A 599 3.05 -6.21 13.22
C TYR A 599 1.85 -6.29 14.15
N ASN A 600 0.80 -5.52 13.82
CA ASN A 600 -0.34 -5.28 14.70
C ASN A 600 -1.24 -6.51 14.83
N PRO A 601 -1.77 -6.81 16.01
CA PRO A 601 -2.85 -7.78 16.12
C PRO A 601 -4.15 -7.20 15.52
N VAL A 602 -4.95 -8.07 14.93
CA VAL A 602 -6.29 -7.77 14.40
C VAL A 602 -7.29 -8.66 15.12
N ASN A 603 -8.31 -8.06 15.71
CA ASN A 603 -9.32 -8.76 16.52
C ASN A 603 -8.70 -9.73 17.54
N GLY A 604 -7.60 -9.30 18.18
CA GLY A 604 -6.92 -10.04 19.26
C GLY A 604 -5.90 -11.10 18.81
N ILE A 605 -5.70 -11.30 17.51
CA ILE A 605 -4.76 -12.32 16.99
C ILE A 605 -3.69 -11.62 16.12
N TYR A 606 -2.43 -11.92 16.34
CA TYR A 606 -1.36 -11.50 15.43
C TYR A 606 -1.51 -12.20 14.09
N PRO A 607 -1.44 -11.50 12.95
CA PRO A 607 -1.59 -12.11 11.63
C PRO A 607 -0.62 -13.28 11.37
N CYS A 608 0.59 -13.23 11.91
CA CYS A 608 1.55 -14.33 11.82
C CYS A 608 1.14 -15.58 12.65
N GLU A 609 0.22 -15.45 13.60
CA GLU A 609 -0.33 -16.53 14.45
C GLU A 609 -1.74 -16.96 14.01
N ASN A 610 -2.31 -16.32 12.98
CA ASN A 610 -3.69 -16.57 12.55
C ASN A 610 -3.73 -17.64 11.45
N SER A 611 -4.01 -18.89 11.86
CA SER A 611 -4.08 -20.04 10.94
C SER A 611 -5.18 -19.89 9.88
N ALA A 612 -6.35 -19.34 10.23
CA ALA A 612 -7.43 -19.11 9.27
C ALA A 612 -7.01 -18.09 8.17
N LEU A 613 -6.32 -17.01 8.59
CA LEU A 613 -5.78 -16.04 7.63
C LEU A 613 -4.73 -16.66 6.72
N LEU A 614 -3.79 -17.46 7.28
CA LEU A 614 -2.62 -17.95 6.55
C LEU A 614 -2.89 -19.21 5.72
N ASN A 615 -3.87 -20.03 6.10
CA ASN A 615 -4.20 -21.25 5.37
C ASN A 615 -5.54 -21.13 4.66
N ASP A 616 -6.64 -20.94 5.40
CA ASP A 616 -7.98 -20.99 4.79
C ASP A 616 -8.19 -19.86 3.78
N LEU A 617 -7.76 -18.63 4.11
CA LEU A 617 -7.85 -17.49 3.18
C LEU A 617 -6.69 -17.48 2.18
N LEU A 618 -5.45 -17.32 2.69
CA LEU A 618 -4.31 -17.02 1.82
C LEU A 618 -4.00 -18.19 0.89
N ARG A 619 -4.00 -19.44 1.40
CA ARG A 619 -3.63 -20.62 0.61
C ARG A 619 -4.81 -21.24 -0.12
N ASP A 620 -5.91 -21.49 0.59
CA ASP A 620 -7.04 -22.24 0.03
C ASP A 620 -7.95 -21.32 -0.80
N GLU A 621 -8.36 -20.15 -0.29
CA GLU A 621 -9.25 -19.22 -1.01
C GLU A 621 -8.49 -18.48 -2.14
N TRP A 622 -7.32 -17.88 -1.84
CA TRP A 622 -6.57 -17.10 -2.84
C TRP A 622 -5.55 -17.94 -3.63
N GLY A 623 -5.33 -19.19 -3.23
CA GLY A 623 -4.43 -20.13 -3.92
C GLY A 623 -2.97 -19.68 -3.89
N PHE A 624 -2.51 -19.07 -2.81
CA PHE A 624 -1.11 -18.70 -2.63
C PHE A 624 -0.26 -19.92 -2.33
N ASP A 625 0.76 -20.15 -3.14
CA ASP A 625 1.70 -21.28 -3.01
C ASP A 625 3.13 -20.89 -2.65
N GLY A 626 3.36 -19.62 -2.31
CA GLY A 626 4.63 -19.10 -1.85
C GLY A 626 4.86 -19.27 -0.34
N PHE A 627 5.82 -18.53 0.20
CA PHE A 627 6.12 -18.55 1.63
C PHE A 627 5.70 -17.26 2.34
N VAL A 628 5.35 -17.42 3.64
CA VAL A 628 4.97 -16.31 4.51
C VAL A 628 6.11 -16.01 5.46
N MET A 629 6.48 -14.73 5.61
CA MET A 629 7.40 -14.26 6.64
C MET A 629 6.72 -13.33 7.63
N THR A 630 7.28 -13.24 8.84
CA THR A 630 6.89 -12.21 9.80
C THR A 630 7.43 -10.85 9.35
N ASP A 631 6.85 -9.75 9.80
CA ASP A 631 7.53 -8.45 9.76
C ASP A 631 8.72 -8.42 10.76
N TRP A 632 9.61 -7.44 10.62
CA TRP A 632 10.93 -7.39 11.25
C TRP A 632 10.85 -7.24 12.78
N GLY A 633 11.07 -8.34 13.52
CA GLY A 633 10.99 -8.36 14.96
C GLY A 633 9.56 -8.44 15.51
N SER A 634 8.60 -8.98 14.77
CA SER A 634 7.24 -9.28 15.28
C SER A 634 7.27 -10.16 16.53
N TYR A 635 8.30 -10.99 16.67
CA TYR A 635 8.50 -11.85 17.85
C TYR A 635 8.78 -11.09 19.17
N ASP A 636 8.91 -9.77 19.14
CA ASP A 636 8.97 -8.98 20.38
C ASP A 636 7.63 -9.01 21.12
N THR A 637 6.55 -9.22 20.39
CA THR A 637 5.17 -9.25 20.91
C THR A 637 4.42 -10.53 20.55
N ALA A 638 4.57 -11.04 19.32
CA ALA A 638 3.98 -12.31 18.88
C ALA A 638 4.80 -13.52 19.33
N ASP A 639 4.13 -14.68 19.47
CA ASP A 639 4.78 -15.94 19.84
C ASP A 639 5.32 -16.66 18.60
N SER A 640 6.65 -16.88 18.56
CA SER A 640 7.32 -17.50 17.42
C SER A 640 6.94 -18.98 17.19
N ILE A 641 6.60 -19.73 18.25
CA ILE A 641 6.20 -21.13 18.13
C ILE A 641 4.80 -21.19 17.53
N ARG A 642 3.87 -20.38 18.05
CA ARG A 642 2.52 -20.25 17.50
C ARG A 642 2.56 -19.80 16.05
N SER A 643 3.42 -18.81 15.71
CA SER A 643 3.57 -18.33 14.33
C SER A 643 3.94 -19.46 13.37
N VAL A 644 4.98 -20.25 13.71
CA VAL A 644 5.38 -21.39 12.87
C VAL A 644 4.27 -22.44 12.77
N CYS A 645 3.61 -22.75 13.88
CA CYS A 645 2.49 -23.69 13.88
C CYS A 645 1.29 -23.19 13.06
N ALA A 646 1.01 -21.89 13.04
CA ALA A 646 -0.09 -21.30 12.28
C ALA A 646 0.15 -21.28 10.76
N GLY A 647 1.37 -21.51 10.29
CA GLY A 647 1.68 -21.51 8.86
C GLY A 647 2.67 -20.42 8.40
N THR A 648 3.19 -19.60 9.33
CA THR A 648 4.32 -18.70 9.02
C THR A 648 5.58 -19.52 8.75
N ASN A 649 6.21 -19.30 7.61
CA ASN A 649 7.31 -20.13 7.13
C ASN A 649 8.68 -19.60 7.54
N LEU A 650 8.82 -18.28 7.75
CA LEU A 650 10.09 -17.63 8.01
C LEU A 650 9.96 -16.56 9.10
N LEU A 651 10.70 -16.70 10.19
CA LEU A 651 10.82 -15.70 11.26
C LEU A 651 11.90 -14.68 10.91
N THR A 652 11.57 -13.39 10.87
CA THR A 652 12.49 -12.29 10.51
C THR A 652 12.61 -11.26 11.64
N PRO A 653 13.80 -10.69 11.88
CA PRO A 653 15.11 -10.94 11.26
C PRO A 653 15.83 -12.20 11.76
N GLY A 654 15.27 -12.99 12.61
CA GLY A 654 15.87 -14.20 13.14
C GLY A 654 17.17 -14.04 13.95
N SER A 655 17.50 -15.03 14.74
CA SER A 655 18.73 -15.08 15.52
C SER A 655 19.08 -16.51 15.95
N LYS A 656 20.30 -16.71 16.45
CA LYS A 656 20.70 -17.99 17.09
C LYS A 656 19.78 -18.39 18.25
N LYS A 657 19.14 -17.44 18.92
CA LYS A 657 18.15 -17.69 20.00
C LYS A 657 16.91 -18.35 19.41
N HIS A 658 16.34 -17.77 18.34
CA HIS A 658 15.14 -18.31 17.65
C HIS A 658 15.41 -19.70 17.06
N PHE A 659 16.54 -19.88 16.38
CA PHE A 659 16.97 -21.20 15.90
C PHE A 659 16.98 -22.25 17.01
N ARG A 660 17.62 -21.95 18.17
CA ARG A 660 17.65 -22.88 19.33
C ARG A 660 16.28 -23.12 19.91
N MET A 661 15.42 -22.10 19.92
CA MET A 661 14.04 -22.18 20.39
C MET A 661 13.23 -23.14 19.52
N ILE A 662 13.27 -23.00 18.20
CA ILE A 662 12.59 -23.91 17.27
C ILE A 662 13.07 -25.36 17.46
N LEU A 663 14.38 -25.60 17.55
CA LEU A 663 14.90 -26.96 17.83
C LEU A 663 14.41 -27.55 19.14
N LYS A 664 14.28 -26.74 20.21
CA LYS A 664 13.75 -27.17 21.50
C LYS A 664 12.24 -27.47 21.41
N ALA A 665 11.50 -26.62 20.70
CA ALA A 665 10.06 -26.78 20.51
C ALA A 665 9.74 -28.10 19.79
N VAL A 666 10.50 -28.45 18.74
CA VAL A 666 10.32 -29.75 18.08
C VAL A 666 10.63 -30.92 19.01
N LYS A 667 11.70 -30.83 19.83
CA LYS A 667 12.03 -31.89 20.82
C LYS A 667 10.95 -32.07 21.88
N ARG A 668 10.17 -31.02 22.15
CA ARG A 668 9.06 -31.04 23.12
C ARG A 668 7.70 -31.37 22.50
N ASN A 669 7.70 -31.64 21.17
CA ASN A 669 6.46 -31.84 20.40
C ASN A 669 5.53 -30.61 20.38
N GLU A 670 6.04 -29.39 20.63
CA GLU A 670 5.32 -28.13 20.50
C GLU A 670 5.20 -27.73 19.01
N ILE A 671 6.18 -28.10 18.18
CA ILE A 671 6.17 -27.99 16.71
C ILE A 671 6.40 -29.38 16.12
N SER A 672 5.58 -29.78 15.15
CA SER A 672 5.82 -31.03 14.43
C SER A 672 6.96 -30.90 13.43
N LYS A 673 7.71 -31.97 13.19
CA LYS A 673 8.71 -31.99 12.08
C LYS A 673 8.03 -31.72 10.73
N ALA A 674 6.80 -32.20 10.55
CA ALA A 674 6.01 -31.99 9.35
C ALA A 674 5.72 -30.50 9.07
N ALA A 675 5.46 -29.71 10.11
CA ALA A 675 5.29 -28.25 9.97
C ALA A 675 6.56 -27.56 9.45
N LEU A 676 7.75 -27.96 9.95
CA LEU A 676 9.01 -27.44 9.43
C LEU A 676 9.27 -27.90 7.98
N GLN A 677 8.95 -29.15 7.65
CA GLN A 677 9.06 -29.66 6.29
C GLN A 677 8.14 -28.89 5.35
N HIS A 678 6.89 -28.60 5.76
CA HIS A 678 5.97 -27.78 5.01
C HIS A 678 6.54 -26.36 4.77
N SER A 679 7.05 -25.72 5.82
CA SER A 679 7.64 -24.37 5.72
C SER A 679 8.80 -24.34 4.72
N VAL A 680 9.74 -25.29 4.83
CA VAL A 680 10.88 -25.37 3.92
C VAL A 680 10.42 -25.70 2.48
N LYS A 681 9.41 -26.56 2.31
CA LYS A 681 8.83 -26.88 1.01
C LYS A 681 8.30 -25.64 0.30
N GLN A 682 7.58 -24.76 1.00
CA GLN A 682 7.06 -23.50 0.42
C GLN A 682 8.22 -22.58 0.01
N ILE A 683 9.25 -22.43 0.83
CA ILE A 683 10.43 -21.64 0.48
C ILE A 683 11.10 -22.21 -0.78
N MET A 684 11.35 -23.53 -0.83
CA MET A 684 12.03 -24.18 -1.96
C MET A 684 11.25 -24.08 -3.26
N LYS A 685 9.90 -24.18 -3.22
CA LYS A 685 9.04 -23.93 -4.38
C LYS A 685 9.32 -22.57 -5.04
N VAL A 686 9.42 -21.54 -4.21
CA VAL A 686 9.67 -20.19 -4.70
C VAL A 686 11.10 -20.06 -5.26
N LEU A 687 12.08 -20.65 -4.60
CA LEU A 687 13.46 -20.64 -5.07
C LEU A 687 13.60 -21.29 -6.46
N VAL A 688 13.01 -22.45 -6.64
CA VAL A 688 13.04 -23.17 -7.93
C VAL A 688 12.39 -22.36 -9.06
N ARG A 689 11.31 -21.61 -8.75
CA ARG A 689 10.58 -20.80 -9.73
C ARG A 689 11.30 -19.52 -10.11
N CYS A 690 12.01 -18.88 -9.16
CA CYS A 690 12.52 -17.52 -9.32
C CYS A 690 14.05 -17.44 -9.51
N ILE A 691 14.80 -18.53 -9.32
CA ILE A 691 16.26 -18.61 -9.42
C ILE A 691 16.68 -19.67 -10.43
#